data_fc8c1ea1ffb70b6401b5189bcb93db05
#
_entry.id   fc8c1ea1ffb70b6401b5189bcb93db05
#
_cell.length_a   1.000
_cell.length_b   1.000
_cell.length_c   1.000
_cell.angle_alpha   90.00
_cell.angle_beta   90.00
_cell.angle_gamma   90.00
#
_symmetry.space_group_name_H-M   'P 1'
#
loop_
_entity.id
_entity.type
_entity.pdbx_description
1 polymer ?
#
loop_
_entity_poly.entity_id
_entity_poly.type
_entity_poly.pdbx_seq_one_letter_code
_entity_poly.pdbx_strand_id
1 'polypeptide(L)'
;MRFFFAIIFLIFSSHFSSQVEYFKSSSIENGVINIQTNKGNYSIRYFNEKAVETSFSLPSSSDTSSSHAILAKTQFFELNEKRGQNHSVLFSIKFKKQVNSISIAIDSVPFNITYYFGNEKLFSQVENSSESKKFKLGLAVSSEEVFYGGGARALGMNRRGNKLELYNQAHYGYETNAPLMNYCIPMVLSSNKYAIHFDSPGAGFIDLDSKNINEIQIEIEGSRKTYQIVASESWDSLMRQWTELSGRQPKLPLWTFGNFASRFGYHSQREVEDIVDRFKNDKIPLDAVIIDLYWFGKTIQGTLGNLEFDRDSFPEPEKMMRSLKSKNIQTILVTEPFVLTTSNRWNDAVKNDIIAKDTSGKILTYDFYFGNTGLIDIFEEKGRKWFWKRYDELKKMSVAGFWGDLGEPEVHPNHMMHKSFKAREVHNIYGHRWAEMLFSGLKLNYPNERPFILMRAGYSGSQRFGMIPWSGDVNRTWGGMRSQPEISIQMGMQGIPYMHSDLGGFAGANDDPELYLRWLQYGVFQPVFRPHAQEEVPAEPVFKDNETKELAKQAIELRYRLLPYNYTLMYKAAEFGQPLMRPIFFEDKRPEMLYVDSIYFWGNEFLVAPIFIKNQRIKEIHFPNSANWFDFNNLDYYKGGTSAKISLTKNHIPIFVKGGAFIPLIQNLQNTSELENDKVKIHFFFDPETLASTGFLYQDDYHKGNEIVTENIQRYTYTNSTKNFEILIESMKKKSIETNFILYSPLAKITKISVNGKKISFDTDNFTYSLSNVKIQNTKAKIKVWYEY
;
A
#
# COMPACT_ATOMS: atom_id res chain seq x y z
N MET A 1 -61.34 36.34 10.39
CA MET A 1 -59.88 36.37 10.28
C MET A 1 -59.12 35.40 11.21
N ARG A 2 -59.72 34.73 12.15
CA ARG A 2 -59.12 33.71 13.04
C ARG A 2 -59.18 32.28 12.55
N PHE A 3 -60.07 31.97 11.62
CA PHE A 3 -60.21 30.59 11.05
C PHE A 3 -59.28 30.29 9.88
N PHE A 4 -58.74 31.32 9.20
CA PHE A 4 -57.81 31.13 8.08
C PHE A 4 -56.36 30.87 8.50
N PHE A 5 -55.96 31.27 9.69
CA PHE A 5 -54.62 31.04 10.21
C PHE A 5 -54.44 29.60 10.78
N ALA A 6 -55.48 28.95 11.22
CA ALA A 6 -55.41 27.59 11.75
C ALA A 6 -55.22 26.53 10.65
N ILE A 7 -55.78 26.78 9.43
CA ILE A 7 -55.65 25.84 8.29
C ILE A 7 -54.27 25.98 7.61
N ILE A 8 -53.68 27.17 7.59
CA ILE A 8 -52.34 27.37 7.04
C ILE A 8 -51.27 26.72 7.94
N PHE A 9 -51.46 26.71 9.27
CA PHE A 9 -50.54 26.07 10.19
C PHE A 9 -50.62 24.51 10.14
N LEU A 10 -51.78 23.94 9.82
CA LEU A 10 -51.93 22.50 9.63
C LEU A 10 -51.39 21.99 8.29
N ILE A 11 -51.36 22.85 7.25
CA ILE A 11 -50.77 22.50 5.94
C ILE A 11 -49.24 22.63 5.94
N PHE A 12 -48.69 23.54 6.73
CA PHE A 12 -47.22 23.66 6.87
C PHE A 12 -46.62 22.61 7.81
N SER A 13 -47.39 22.06 8.73
CA SER A 13 -46.89 20.98 9.61
C SER A 13 -46.90 19.59 8.94
N SER A 14 -47.56 19.42 7.80
CA SER A 14 -47.62 18.14 7.09
C SER A 14 -46.50 17.96 6.05
N HIS A 15 -45.68 18.96 5.81
CA HIS A 15 -44.57 18.87 4.81
C HIS A 15 -43.16 18.79 5.40
N PHE A 16 -43.01 18.69 6.72
CA PHE A 16 -41.69 18.58 7.39
C PHE A 16 -41.59 17.38 8.35
N SER A 17 -42.37 16.33 8.18
CA SER A 17 -41.99 15.06 8.79
C SER A 17 -41.18 14.23 7.79
N SER A 18 -39.87 14.39 7.75
CA SER A 18 -39.02 13.28 7.34
C SER A 18 -39.42 12.09 8.22
N GLN A 19 -40.18 11.12 7.67
CA GLN A 19 -40.66 9.99 8.47
C GLN A 19 -39.46 9.33 9.12
N VAL A 20 -39.37 9.38 10.45
CA VAL A 20 -38.38 8.69 11.25
C VAL A 20 -38.32 7.24 10.77
N GLU A 21 -37.13 6.72 10.51
CA GLU A 21 -36.97 5.31 10.19
C GLU A 21 -37.32 4.46 11.42
N TYR A 22 -38.17 3.45 11.24
CA TYR A 22 -38.57 2.54 12.30
C TYR A 22 -38.47 1.09 11.82
N PHE A 23 -38.14 0.22 12.75
CA PHE A 23 -38.08 -1.23 12.58
C PHE A 23 -39.46 -1.83 12.38
N LYS A 24 -39.58 -2.77 11.46
CA LYS A 24 -40.83 -3.57 11.23
C LYS A 24 -40.64 -5.01 11.66
N SER A 25 -39.62 -5.66 11.15
CA SER A 25 -39.37 -7.08 11.42
C SER A 25 -37.93 -7.46 11.18
N SER A 26 -37.48 -8.59 11.76
CA SER A 26 -36.23 -9.25 11.42
C SER A 26 -36.44 -10.74 11.26
N SER A 27 -35.62 -11.37 10.41
CA SER A 27 -35.49 -12.82 10.28
C SER A 27 -34.04 -13.22 10.12
N ILE A 28 -33.70 -14.45 10.49
CA ILE A 28 -32.43 -15.07 10.20
C ILE A 28 -32.68 -16.20 9.22
N GLU A 29 -32.16 -16.06 8.00
CA GLU A 29 -32.28 -17.05 6.94
C GLU A 29 -30.91 -17.37 6.35
N ASN A 30 -30.49 -18.62 6.39
CA ASN A 30 -29.19 -19.08 5.86
C ASN A 30 -27.98 -18.30 6.40
N GLY A 31 -28.00 -17.92 7.70
CA GLY A 31 -26.94 -17.15 8.34
C GLY A 31 -26.93 -15.66 7.97
N VAL A 32 -27.97 -15.18 7.30
CA VAL A 32 -28.17 -13.77 6.95
C VAL A 32 -29.23 -13.17 7.90
N ILE A 33 -28.88 -12.04 8.50
CA ILE A 33 -29.84 -11.23 9.26
C ILE A 33 -30.53 -10.30 8.27
N ASN A 34 -31.82 -10.50 8.04
CA ASN A 34 -32.66 -9.64 7.24
C ASN A 34 -33.48 -8.73 8.16
N ILE A 35 -33.48 -7.43 7.90
CA ILE A 35 -34.19 -6.43 8.69
C ILE A 35 -35.05 -5.63 7.74
N GLN A 36 -36.32 -5.50 8.05
CA GLN A 36 -37.28 -4.67 7.32
C GLN A 36 -37.59 -3.41 8.12
N THR A 37 -37.50 -2.25 7.47
CA THR A 37 -37.89 -0.95 8.00
C THR A 37 -38.97 -0.30 7.13
N ASN A 38 -39.45 0.86 7.51
CA ASN A 38 -40.37 1.65 6.66
C ASN A 38 -39.69 2.27 5.44
N LYS A 39 -38.35 2.42 5.44
CA LYS A 39 -37.57 3.00 4.35
C LYS A 39 -36.98 1.96 3.39
N GLY A 40 -36.74 0.73 3.85
CA GLY A 40 -36.14 -0.31 3.04
C GLY A 40 -35.75 -1.55 3.82
N ASN A 41 -34.91 -2.38 3.20
CA ASN A 41 -34.47 -3.64 3.78
C ASN A 41 -32.94 -3.64 3.97
N TYR A 42 -32.50 -4.12 5.13
CA TYR A 42 -31.12 -4.38 5.39
C TYR A 42 -30.82 -5.88 5.34
N SER A 43 -29.66 -6.23 4.86
CA SER A 43 -29.13 -7.60 4.87
C SER A 43 -27.72 -7.57 5.47
N ILE A 44 -27.52 -8.31 6.58
CA ILE A 44 -26.24 -8.36 7.27
C ILE A 44 -25.70 -9.77 7.22
N ARG A 45 -24.42 -9.91 6.79
CA ARG A 45 -23.73 -11.18 6.56
C ARG A 45 -22.36 -11.15 7.20
N TYR A 46 -21.95 -12.29 7.73
CA TYR A 46 -20.61 -12.46 8.29
C TYR A 46 -19.67 -13.09 7.26
N PHE A 47 -18.45 -12.56 7.13
CA PHE A 47 -17.32 -13.23 6.47
C PHE A 47 -16.62 -14.17 7.45
N ASN A 48 -16.42 -13.69 8.67
CA ASN A 48 -15.90 -14.43 9.82
C ASN A 48 -16.32 -13.69 11.10
N GLU A 49 -15.81 -14.11 12.27
CA GLU A 49 -16.16 -13.50 13.56
C GLU A 49 -15.74 -12.02 13.71
N LYS A 50 -14.81 -11.56 12.88
CA LYS A 50 -14.21 -10.21 12.92
C LYS A 50 -14.62 -9.33 11.76
N ALA A 51 -15.44 -9.84 10.84
CA ALA A 51 -15.79 -9.12 9.62
C ALA A 51 -17.24 -9.38 9.20
N VAL A 52 -17.97 -8.28 8.96
CA VAL A 52 -19.38 -8.31 8.52
C VAL A 52 -19.61 -7.37 7.34
N GLU A 53 -20.60 -7.68 6.54
CA GLU A 53 -21.13 -6.83 5.47
C GLU A 53 -22.57 -6.44 5.78
N THR A 54 -22.88 -5.15 5.62
CA THR A 54 -24.25 -4.64 5.71
C THR A 54 -24.62 -3.99 4.39
N SER A 55 -25.71 -4.45 3.80
CA SER A 55 -26.28 -3.92 2.56
C SER A 55 -27.67 -3.36 2.81
N PHE A 56 -28.01 -2.26 2.15
CA PHE A 56 -29.33 -1.65 2.17
C PHE A 56 -29.94 -1.67 0.77
N SER A 57 -31.24 -1.98 0.69
CA SER A 57 -32.01 -1.90 -0.55
C SER A 57 -33.29 -1.12 -0.34
N LEU A 58 -33.62 -0.23 -1.28
CA LEU A 58 -34.93 0.43 -1.33
C LEU A 58 -36.01 -0.56 -1.73
N PRO A 59 -37.29 -0.36 -1.33
CA PRO A 59 -38.38 -1.29 -1.63
C PRO A 59 -38.57 -1.56 -3.13
N SER A 60 -38.19 -0.60 -3.97
CA SER A 60 -38.35 -0.65 -5.44
C SER A 60 -37.07 -1.03 -6.20
N SER A 61 -35.97 -1.31 -5.52
CA SER A 61 -34.70 -1.60 -6.18
C SER A 61 -34.06 -2.88 -5.67
N SER A 62 -33.66 -3.76 -6.59
CA SER A 62 -32.75 -4.86 -6.31
C SER A 62 -31.38 -4.51 -6.89
N ASP A 63 -30.41 -4.08 -6.05
CA ASP A 63 -29.03 -3.96 -6.50
C ASP A 63 -28.38 -5.35 -6.48
N THR A 64 -28.02 -5.85 -7.66
CA THR A 64 -27.31 -7.12 -7.86
C THR A 64 -25.85 -6.90 -8.21
N SER A 65 -25.33 -5.66 -8.10
CA SER A 65 -23.94 -5.36 -8.47
C SER A 65 -22.96 -6.06 -7.54
N SER A 66 -21.94 -6.69 -8.11
CA SER A 66 -20.85 -7.31 -7.36
C SER A 66 -19.88 -6.24 -6.81
N SER A 67 -19.23 -6.54 -5.70
CA SER A 67 -18.13 -5.71 -5.18
C SER A 67 -16.94 -5.66 -6.13
N HIS A 68 -16.35 -4.49 -6.28
CA HIS A 68 -15.04 -4.34 -6.93
C HIS A 68 -13.87 -4.52 -5.94
N ALA A 69 -14.12 -4.35 -4.66
CA ALA A 69 -13.12 -4.40 -3.60
C ALA A 69 -12.99 -5.79 -2.96
N ILE A 70 -14.11 -6.46 -2.69
CA ILE A 70 -14.18 -7.66 -1.85
C ILE A 70 -14.13 -8.93 -2.71
N LEU A 71 -13.22 -9.84 -2.34
CA LEU A 71 -13.09 -11.18 -2.94
C LEU A 71 -13.66 -12.28 -2.04
N ALA A 72 -13.58 -12.09 -0.74
CA ALA A 72 -14.02 -13.09 0.22
C ALA A 72 -15.51 -13.35 0.06
N LYS A 73 -15.91 -14.61 0.25
CA LYS A 73 -17.30 -15.01 0.30
C LYS A 73 -17.76 -15.01 1.75
N THR A 74 -18.98 -14.55 1.97
CA THR A 74 -19.64 -14.68 3.27
C THR A 74 -19.81 -16.14 3.64
N GLN A 75 -19.70 -16.44 4.93
CA GLN A 75 -19.83 -17.79 5.48
C GLN A 75 -21.16 -17.92 6.23
N PHE A 76 -21.63 -19.14 6.33
CA PHE A 76 -22.79 -19.47 7.17
C PHE A 76 -22.33 -19.56 8.63
N PHE A 77 -23.02 -18.82 9.48
CA PHE A 77 -22.87 -18.90 10.94
C PHE A 77 -24.22 -19.16 11.59
N GLU A 78 -24.25 -20.01 12.60
CA GLU A 78 -25.38 -20.03 13.53
C GLU A 78 -25.38 -18.76 14.34
N LEU A 79 -26.51 -18.06 14.34
CA LEU A 79 -26.68 -16.78 15.03
C LEU A 79 -27.60 -16.94 16.24
N ASN A 80 -27.26 -16.24 17.32
CA ASN A 80 -28.14 -16.06 18.45
C ASN A 80 -28.91 -14.75 18.24
N GLU A 81 -30.20 -14.78 18.47
CA GLU A 81 -31.07 -13.60 18.58
C GLU A 81 -31.52 -13.49 20.05
N LYS A 82 -31.30 -12.34 20.67
CA LYS A 82 -31.79 -12.04 22.03
C LYS A 82 -32.58 -10.75 21.97
N ARG A 83 -33.84 -10.83 22.33
CA ARG A 83 -34.70 -9.66 22.42
C ARG A 83 -34.59 -9.04 23.82
N GLY A 84 -34.30 -7.75 23.85
CA GLY A 84 -34.21 -6.94 25.06
C GLY A 84 -35.50 -6.22 25.42
N GLN A 85 -35.44 -5.45 26.48
CA GLN A 85 -36.49 -4.47 26.82
C GLN A 85 -36.52 -3.35 25.76
N ASN A 86 -37.64 -2.66 25.60
CA ASN A 86 -37.82 -1.53 24.67
C ASN A 86 -37.65 -1.90 23.17
N HIS A 87 -38.04 -3.10 22.77
CA HIS A 87 -37.99 -3.56 21.39
C HIS A 87 -36.57 -3.59 20.77
N SER A 88 -35.51 -3.66 21.58
CA SER A 88 -34.16 -3.88 21.07
C SER A 88 -33.93 -5.36 20.76
N VAL A 89 -33.10 -5.62 19.70
CA VAL A 89 -32.74 -6.98 19.29
C VAL A 89 -31.23 -7.05 19.15
N LEU A 90 -30.59 -8.03 19.80
CA LEU A 90 -29.17 -8.29 19.72
C LEU A 90 -28.89 -9.56 18.92
N PHE A 91 -28.07 -9.45 17.88
CA PHE A 91 -27.58 -10.59 17.09
C PHE A 91 -26.09 -10.83 17.36
N SER A 92 -25.72 -12.09 17.56
CA SER A 92 -24.34 -12.51 17.75
C SER A 92 -24.12 -13.89 17.13
N ILE A 93 -22.86 -14.20 16.78
CA ILE A 93 -22.49 -15.55 16.34
C ILE A 93 -22.53 -16.52 17.53
N LYS A 94 -23.07 -17.72 17.33
CA LYS A 94 -23.09 -18.79 18.31
C LYS A 94 -21.74 -19.54 18.29
N PHE A 95 -20.92 -19.38 19.30
CA PHE A 95 -19.61 -20.02 19.42
C PHE A 95 -19.63 -21.22 20.35
N LYS A 96 -18.77 -22.21 20.02
CA LYS A 96 -18.42 -23.31 20.95
C LYS A 96 -17.42 -22.88 22.03
N LYS A 97 -16.66 -21.81 21.81
CA LYS A 97 -15.72 -21.15 22.76
C LYS A 97 -15.91 -19.65 22.69
N GLN A 98 -15.69 -18.96 23.81
CA GLN A 98 -15.79 -17.50 23.88
C GLN A 98 -14.65 -16.87 23.07
N VAL A 99 -14.97 -16.16 21.98
CA VAL A 99 -14.08 -15.45 21.09
C VAL A 99 -14.62 -14.04 20.93
N ASN A 100 -13.74 -13.04 20.90
CA ASN A 100 -14.17 -11.69 20.54
C ASN A 100 -14.68 -11.68 19.09
N SER A 101 -15.90 -11.24 18.92
CA SER A 101 -16.59 -11.20 17.65
C SER A 101 -17.40 -9.95 17.49
N ILE A 102 -17.74 -9.60 16.24
CA ILE A 102 -18.69 -8.55 15.97
C ILE A 102 -20.10 -9.03 16.36
N SER A 103 -20.80 -8.22 17.14
CA SER A 103 -22.23 -8.37 17.45
C SER A 103 -22.99 -7.11 17.05
N ILE A 104 -24.30 -7.25 16.81
CA ILE A 104 -25.13 -6.23 16.20
C ILE A 104 -26.37 -6.03 17.05
N ALA A 105 -26.57 -4.82 17.54
CA ALA A 105 -27.81 -4.43 18.24
C ALA A 105 -28.66 -3.53 17.35
N ILE A 106 -29.96 -3.72 17.43
CA ILE A 106 -30.95 -2.95 16.68
C ILE A 106 -31.91 -2.31 17.67
N ASP A 107 -32.07 -1.00 17.55
CA ASP A 107 -33.11 -0.25 18.24
C ASP A 107 -34.27 0.00 17.29
N SER A 108 -35.50 -0.05 17.81
CA SER A 108 -36.69 -0.03 16.96
C SER A 108 -37.15 1.37 16.54
N VAL A 109 -37.06 2.36 17.44
CA VAL A 109 -37.55 3.74 17.23
C VAL A 109 -36.74 4.73 18.07
N PRO A 110 -35.96 5.63 17.43
CA PRO A 110 -35.60 5.62 16.02
C PRO A 110 -34.83 4.35 15.66
N PHE A 111 -34.99 3.89 14.43
CA PHE A 111 -34.22 2.73 13.95
C PHE A 111 -32.75 3.03 13.96
N ASN A 112 -31.97 2.11 14.57
CA ASN A 112 -30.55 2.25 14.73
C ASN A 112 -29.86 0.88 14.67
N ILE A 113 -28.71 0.79 14.03
CA ILE A 113 -27.87 -0.41 14.01
C ILE A 113 -26.58 -0.09 14.74
N THR A 114 -26.32 -0.71 15.88
CA THR A 114 -25.08 -0.54 16.64
C THR A 114 -24.22 -1.78 16.51
N TYR A 115 -22.93 -1.57 16.22
CA TYR A 115 -21.93 -2.60 16.10
C TYR A 115 -21.03 -2.61 17.32
N TYR A 116 -20.73 -3.82 17.81
CA TYR A 116 -19.84 -4.07 18.93
C TYR A 116 -18.74 -5.06 18.53
N PHE A 117 -17.57 -4.98 19.14
CA PHE A 117 -16.55 -6.00 19.09
C PHE A 117 -16.23 -6.48 20.51
N GLY A 118 -16.59 -7.73 20.84
CA GLY A 118 -16.69 -8.16 22.22
C GLY A 118 -17.72 -7.32 22.97
N ASN A 119 -17.29 -6.61 24.00
CA ASN A 119 -18.16 -5.71 24.78
C ASN A 119 -18.00 -4.22 24.40
N GLU A 120 -17.06 -3.90 23.52
CA GLU A 120 -16.75 -2.51 23.13
C GLU A 120 -17.65 -2.07 21.98
N LYS A 121 -18.35 -0.94 22.15
CA LYS A 121 -19.10 -0.31 21.08
C LYS A 121 -18.13 0.27 20.04
N LEU A 122 -18.34 -0.07 18.76
CA LEU A 122 -17.59 0.49 17.66
C LEU A 122 -18.22 1.81 17.19
N PHE A 123 -19.45 1.73 16.69
CA PHE A 123 -20.22 2.89 16.24
C PHE A 123 -21.70 2.51 16.09
N SER A 124 -22.55 3.51 15.83
CA SER A 124 -23.95 3.29 15.49
C SER A 124 -24.30 3.94 14.17
N GLN A 125 -24.97 3.21 13.27
CA GLN A 125 -25.64 3.82 12.11
C GLN A 125 -26.87 4.56 12.61
N VAL A 126 -26.89 5.89 12.46
CA VAL A 126 -27.96 6.75 13.00
C VAL A 126 -28.84 7.34 11.92
N GLU A 127 -28.37 7.37 10.67
CA GLU A 127 -29.13 7.87 9.55
C GLU A 127 -28.84 7.03 8.29
N ASN A 128 -29.91 6.75 7.52
CA ASN A 128 -29.80 6.27 6.14
C ASN A 128 -30.81 7.05 5.28
N SER A 129 -30.29 8.00 4.53
CA SER A 129 -31.06 8.80 3.58
C SER A 129 -30.71 8.47 2.13
N SER A 130 -30.32 7.22 1.86
CA SER A 130 -29.93 6.73 0.53
C SER A 130 -31.08 6.83 -0.47
N GLU A 131 -30.75 7.24 -1.68
CA GLU A 131 -31.64 7.34 -2.83
C GLU A 131 -31.29 6.28 -3.88
N SER A 132 -32.06 6.17 -4.97
CA SER A 132 -31.82 5.15 -6.02
C SER A 132 -30.39 5.15 -6.54
N LYS A 133 -29.84 6.34 -6.83
CA LYS A 133 -28.49 6.53 -7.39
C LYS A 133 -27.52 7.20 -6.43
N LYS A 134 -27.83 7.22 -5.13
CA LYS A 134 -26.97 7.80 -4.10
C LYS A 134 -26.98 6.96 -2.84
N PHE A 135 -25.80 6.68 -2.32
CA PHE A 135 -25.57 6.06 -1.02
C PHE A 135 -25.26 7.16 0.00
N LYS A 136 -26.17 7.35 0.97
CA LYS A 136 -26.01 8.34 2.05
C LYS A 136 -26.19 7.67 3.39
N LEU A 137 -25.21 7.85 4.28
CA LEU A 137 -25.18 7.21 5.58
C LEU A 137 -24.55 8.13 6.62
N GLY A 138 -25.12 8.16 7.85
CA GLY A 138 -24.58 8.80 9.02
C GLY A 138 -24.21 7.77 10.08
N LEU A 139 -23.02 7.90 10.67
CA LEU A 139 -22.49 7.01 11.70
C LEU A 139 -22.08 7.83 12.92
N ALA A 140 -22.71 7.56 14.07
CA ALA A 140 -22.29 8.14 15.35
C ALA A 140 -21.07 7.39 15.91
N VAL A 141 -20.03 8.13 16.25
CA VAL A 141 -18.72 7.65 16.70
C VAL A 141 -18.32 8.27 18.04
N SER A 142 -17.29 7.76 18.71
CA SER A 142 -16.79 8.36 19.95
C SER A 142 -16.03 9.66 19.68
N SER A 143 -16.09 10.61 20.61
CA SER A 143 -15.36 11.89 20.57
C SER A 143 -13.84 11.72 20.56
N GLU A 144 -13.34 10.65 21.19
CA GLU A 144 -11.90 10.42 21.40
C GLU A 144 -11.23 9.65 20.25
N GLU A 145 -11.98 9.24 19.23
CA GLU A 145 -11.43 8.46 18.12
C GLU A 145 -10.58 9.31 17.17
N VAL A 146 -9.43 8.78 16.83
CA VAL A 146 -8.59 9.27 15.73
C VAL A 146 -8.93 8.46 14.49
N PHE A 147 -9.11 9.14 13.36
CA PHE A 147 -9.47 8.49 12.09
C PHE A 147 -8.33 8.55 11.08
N TYR A 148 -8.16 7.46 10.35
CA TYR A 148 -7.21 7.28 9.26
C TYR A 148 -7.94 6.85 7.98
N GLY A 149 -7.26 6.86 6.83
CA GLY A 149 -7.83 6.35 5.58
C GLY A 149 -8.22 7.44 4.59
N GLY A 150 -9.18 7.15 3.72
CA GLY A 150 -9.60 8.04 2.63
C GLY A 150 -8.69 8.01 1.40
N GLY A 151 -7.73 7.08 1.33
CA GLY A 151 -6.75 6.98 0.24
C GLY A 151 -5.50 7.83 0.46
N ALA A 152 -4.75 8.07 -0.62
CA ALA A 152 -3.58 8.93 -0.64
C ALA A 152 -3.97 10.39 -0.44
N ARG A 153 -3.42 11.04 0.59
CA ARG A 153 -3.64 12.45 0.93
C ARG A 153 -2.51 12.93 1.84
N ALA A 154 -2.15 14.18 1.75
CA ALA A 154 -1.17 14.81 2.63
C ALA A 154 -1.89 15.73 3.64
N LEU A 155 -2.50 15.16 4.68
CA LEU A 155 -3.32 15.86 5.68
C LEU A 155 -2.90 15.55 7.13
N GLY A 156 -1.73 14.91 7.34
CA GLY A 156 -1.31 14.37 8.61
C GLY A 156 -1.93 13.01 8.92
N MET A 157 -1.55 12.39 10.04
CA MET A 157 -2.08 11.06 10.39
C MET A 157 -3.55 11.10 10.75
N ASN A 158 -3.98 12.03 11.59
CA ASN A 158 -5.39 12.14 11.98
C ASN A 158 -6.20 12.84 10.90
N ARG A 159 -7.17 12.12 10.34
CA ARG A 159 -8.07 12.64 9.31
C ARG A 159 -9.37 13.24 9.88
N ARG A 160 -9.64 13.10 11.20
CA ARG A 160 -10.84 13.68 11.82
C ARG A 160 -10.88 15.19 11.61
N GLY A 161 -12.07 15.73 11.39
CA GLY A 161 -12.28 17.15 11.08
C GLY A 161 -12.20 17.48 9.59
N ASN A 162 -11.88 16.51 8.71
CA ASN A 162 -11.81 16.74 7.28
C ASN A 162 -13.01 16.14 6.54
N LYS A 163 -13.44 16.83 5.47
CA LYS A 163 -14.35 16.29 4.47
C LYS A 163 -13.52 15.87 3.27
N LEU A 164 -13.43 14.56 3.07
CA LEU A 164 -12.59 13.93 2.04
C LEU A 164 -13.40 13.68 0.77
N GLU A 165 -13.05 14.36 -0.31
CA GLU A 165 -13.65 14.10 -1.62
C GLU A 165 -13.20 12.73 -2.14
N LEU A 166 -14.11 11.98 -2.75
CA LEU A 166 -13.87 10.69 -3.41
C LEU A 166 -13.94 10.90 -4.93
N TYR A 167 -12.87 11.39 -5.49
CA TYR A 167 -12.71 11.60 -6.92
C TYR A 167 -11.22 11.54 -7.24
N ASN A 168 -10.72 10.43 -7.79
CA ASN A 168 -9.30 10.30 -8.12
C ASN A 168 -8.86 11.44 -9.01
N GLN A 169 -7.91 12.27 -8.57
CA GLN A 169 -7.46 13.44 -9.31
C GLN A 169 -5.98 13.68 -9.10
N ALA A 170 -5.24 13.82 -10.17
CA ALA A 170 -3.85 14.20 -10.10
C ALA A 170 -3.70 15.60 -9.46
N HIS A 171 -2.67 15.77 -8.64
CA HIS A 171 -2.31 17.04 -8.04
C HIS A 171 -0.83 17.32 -8.35
N TYR A 172 -0.60 18.02 -9.45
CA TYR A 172 0.75 18.38 -9.88
C TYR A 172 1.39 19.38 -8.93
N GLY A 173 2.62 19.09 -8.50
CA GLY A 173 3.40 19.98 -7.64
C GLY A 173 2.88 20.08 -6.20
N TYR A 174 2.21 19.03 -5.68
CA TYR A 174 1.73 19.05 -4.30
C TYR A 174 2.88 18.97 -3.28
N GLU A 175 2.58 19.43 -2.07
CA GLU A 175 3.42 19.33 -0.89
C GLU A 175 2.59 18.80 0.29
N THR A 176 2.66 19.45 1.44
CA THR A 176 1.73 19.23 2.57
C THR A 176 0.36 19.86 2.28
N ASN A 177 -0.66 19.45 3.02
CA ASN A 177 -2.05 19.93 2.88
C ASN A 177 -2.68 19.69 1.49
N ALA A 178 -2.40 18.52 0.90
CA ALA A 178 -3.06 18.06 -0.33
C ALA A 178 -4.28 17.19 0.02
N PRO A 179 -5.51 17.73 0.03
CA PRO A 179 -6.71 17.03 0.47
C PRO A 179 -7.29 16.08 -0.58
N LEU A 180 -6.89 16.22 -1.84
CA LEU A 180 -7.33 15.38 -2.95
C LEU A 180 -6.13 14.99 -3.81
N MET A 181 -6.00 13.70 -4.08
CA MET A 181 -4.91 13.12 -4.85
C MET A 181 -5.43 11.97 -5.73
N ASN A 182 -4.53 11.39 -6.48
CA ASN A 182 -4.77 10.41 -7.54
C ASN A 182 -5.32 9.05 -7.09
N TYR A 183 -5.43 8.77 -5.78
CA TYR A 183 -5.85 7.45 -5.29
C TYR A 183 -6.79 7.57 -4.07
N CYS A 184 -8.08 7.67 -4.32
CA CYS A 184 -9.10 7.70 -3.26
C CYS A 184 -9.52 6.27 -2.87
N ILE A 185 -9.68 6.04 -1.58
CA ILE A 185 -10.20 4.79 -1.03
C ILE A 185 -11.36 5.12 -0.09
N PRO A 186 -12.58 4.62 -0.33
CA PRO A 186 -13.72 4.90 0.52
C PRO A 186 -13.67 4.04 1.80
N MET A 187 -12.63 4.24 2.61
CA MET A 187 -12.37 3.47 3.82
C MET A 187 -11.93 4.38 4.95
N VAL A 188 -12.44 4.12 6.14
CA VAL A 188 -12.05 4.77 7.39
C VAL A 188 -11.54 3.72 8.36
N LEU A 189 -10.39 3.98 8.99
CA LEU A 189 -9.87 3.18 10.09
C LEU A 189 -9.92 4.01 11.37
N SER A 190 -10.30 3.37 12.48
CA SER A 190 -10.36 4.01 13.80
C SER A 190 -9.20 3.58 14.70
N SER A 191 -8.75 4.50 15.56
CA SER A 191 -7.80 4.19 16.65
C SER A 191 -8.29 3.06 17.57
N ASN A 192 -9.58 2.75 17.58
CA ASN A 192 -10.20 1.63 18.27
C ASN A 192 -10.04 0.28 17.53
N LYS A 193 -9.20 0.22 16.48
CA LYS A 193 -8.86 -0.97 15.72
C LYS A 193 -10.05 -1.61 15.02
N TYR A 194 -10.87 -0.79 14.41
CA TYR A 194 -11.83 -1.21 13.40
C TYR A 194 -11.68 -0.42 12.11
N ALA A 195 -12.19 -0.97 11.02
CA ALA A 195 -12.23 -0.33 9.72
C ALA A 195 -13.64 -0.44 9.14
N ILE A 196 -14.08 0.61 8.46
CA ILE A 196 -15.32 0.66 7.68
C ILE A 196 -14.96 0.95 6.24
N HIS A 197 -15.33 0.08 5.33
CA HIS A 197 -15.19 0.26 3.90
C HIS A 197 -16.56 0.46 3.27
N PHE A 198 -16.75 1.59 2.56
CA PHE A 198 -17.99 1.90 1.86
C PHE A 198 -17.87 1.43 0.40
N ASP A 199 -18.51 0.30 0.11
CA ASP A 199 -18.32 -0.45 -1.15
C ASP A 199 -19.13 0.15 -2.31
N SER A 200 -18.82 1.40 -2.64
CA SER A 200 -19.39 2.12 -3.78
C SER A 200 -18.30 2.89 -4.50
N PRO A 201 -18.07 2.66 -5.81
CA PRO A 201 -16.94 3.23 -6.53
C PRO A 201 -17.18 4.63 -7.10
N GLY A 202 -18.37 5.17 -6.95
CA GLY A 202 -18.73 6.45 -7.55
C GLY A 202 -18.04 7.64 -6.90
N ALA A 203 -18.17 8.79 -7.53
CA ALA A 203 -17.75 10.06 -6.97
C ALA A 203 -18.59 10.42 -5.74
N GLY A 204 -18.00 11.12 -4.78
CA GLY A 204 -18.70 11.48 -3.55
C GLY A 204 -17.78 12.07 -2.49
N PHE A 205 -18.13 11.86 -1.24
CA PHE A 205 -17.28 12.29 -0.11
C PHE A 205 -17.47 11.43 1.13
N ILE A 206 -16.47 11.47 2.02
CA ILE A 206 -16.55 11.04 3.41
C ILE A 206 -16.27 12.26 4.27
N ASP A 207 -17.20 12.67 5.10
CA ASP A 207 -17.03 13.70 6.11
C ASP A 207 -16.68 13.02 7.44
N LEU A 208 -15.46 13.25 7.90
CA LEU A 208 -14.92 12.69 9.14
C LEU A 208 -15.11 13.68 10.30
N ASP A 209 -16.37 13.98 10.62
CA ASP A 209 -16.74 14.87 11.71
C ASP A 209 -16.25 16.33 11.54
N SER A 210 -16.31 16.87 10.32
CA SER A 210 -15.87 18.25 10.06
C SER A 210 -16.70 19.30 10.83
N LYS A 211 -17.90 18.94 11.25
CA LYS A 211 -18.81 19.77 12.05
C LYS A 211 -18.63 19.59 13.56
N ASN A 212 -17.78 18.69 14.01
CA ASN A 212 -17.53 18.36 15.42
C ASN A 212 -18.81 17.95 16.19
N ILE A 213 -19.61 17.07 15.58
CA ILE A 213 -20.84 16.51 16.14
C ILE A 213 -20.74 15.02 16.46
N ASN A 214 -19.51 14.46 16.37
CA ASN A 214 -19.20 13.05 16.57
C ASN A 214 -19.89 12.13 15.55
N GLU A 215 -19.94 12.55 14.29
CA GLU A 215 -20.51 11.78 13.19
C GLU A 215 -19.56 11.68 12.01
N ILE A 216 -19.53 10.49 11.40
CA ILE A 216 -19.02 10.28 10.05
C ILE A 216 -20.21 10.31 9.11
N GLN A 217 -20.15 11.13 8.07
CA GLN A 217 -21.18 11.20 7.02
C GLN A 217 -20.59 10.81 5.67
N ILE A 218 -21.31 10.01 4.89
CA ILE A 218 -20.93 9.67 3.53
C ILE A 218 -22.04 10.04 2.55
N GLU A 219 -21.62 10.47 1.36
CA GLU A 219 -22.46 10.54 0.18
C GLU A 219 -21.64 10.08 -1.03
N ILE A 220 -22.08 9.01 -1.71
CA ILE A 220 -21.41 8.43 -2.86
C ILE A 220 -22.43 8.18 -3.97
N GLU A 221 -22.11 8.56 -5.21
CA GLU A 221 -22.92 8.26 -6.39
C GLU A 221 -22.88 6.76 -6.70
N GLY A 222 -24.03 6.19 -7.06
CA GLY A 222 -24.16 4.78 -7.43
C GLY A 222 -25.37 4.09 -6.79
N SER A 223 -25.67 2.89 -7.31
CA SER A 223 -26.79 2.08 -6.83
C SER A 223 -26.40 1.21 -5.62
N ARG A 224 -25.14 0.80 -5.53
CA ARG A 224 -24.65 -0.07 -4.46
C ARG A 224 -24.58 0.67 -3.12
N LYS A 225 -25.28 0.14 -2.11
CA LYS A 225 -25.39 0.71 -0.77
C LYS A 225 -24.94 -0.32 0.25
N THR A 226 -23.66 -0.62 0.20
CA THR A 226 -23.06 -1.68 1.00
C THR A 226 -21.81 -1.15 1.70
N TYR A 227 -21.61 -1.58 2.94
CA TYR A 227 -20.37 -1.32 3.65
C TYR A 227 -19.92 -2.57 4.42
N GLN A 228 -18.61 -2.73 4.53
CA GLN A 228 -17.99 -3.79 5.32
C GLN A 228 -17.35 -3.21 6.56
N ILE A 229 -17.41 -3.97 7.65
CA ILE A 229 -16.79 -3.64 8.93
C ILE A 229 -15.83 -4.77 9.26
N VAL A 230 -14.61 -4.38 9.65
CA VAL A 230 -13.59 -5.30 10.18
C VAL A 230 -13.15 -4.76 11.53
N ALA A 231 -13.07 -5.61 12.55
CA ALA A 231 -12.58 -5.22 13.89
C ALA A 231 -11.61 -6.26 14.43
N SER A 232 -10.66 -5.84 15.27
CA SER A 232 -9.65 -6.74 15.81
C SER A 232 -9.01 -6.22 17.10
N GLU A 233 -8.35 -7.11 17.82
CA GLU A 233 -7.63 -6.80 19.05
C GLU A 233 -6.30 -6.07 18.79
N SER A 234 -5.72 -6.25 17.59
CA SER A 234 -4.44 -5.67 17.20
C SER A 234 -4.44 -5.15 15.77
N TRP A 235 -3.57 -4.20 15.49
CA TRP A 235 -3.39 -3.65 14.14
C TRP A 235 -2.97 -4.69 13.12
N ASP A 236 -2.02 -5.57 13.46
CA ASP A 236 -1.59 -6.65 12.56
C ASP A 236 -2.74 -7.60 12.22
N SER A 237 -3.59 -7.93 13.20
CA SER A 237 -4.78 -8.74 12.95
C SER A 237 -5.81 -7.99 12.10
N LEU A 238 -6.00 -6.68 12.32
CA LEU A 238 -6.89 -5.85 11.51
C LEU A 238 -6.43 -5.82 10.02
N MET A 239 -5.14 -5.60 9.78
CA MET A 239 -4.57 -5.62 8.44
C MET A 239 -4.73 -6.98 7.76
N ARG A 240 -4.50 -8.07 8.50
CA ARG A 240 -4.71 -9.43 8.01
C ARG A 240 -6.15 -9.66 7.60
N GLN A 241 -7.11 -9.30 8.46
CA GLN A 241 -8.53 -9.48 8.20
C GLN A 241 -8.98 -8.66 6.97
N TRP A 242 -8.58 -7.39 6.88
CA TRP A 242 -8.92 -6.55 5.75
C TRP A 242 -8.37 -7.10 4.42
N THR A 243 -7.10 -7.49 4.40
CA THR A 243 -6.47 -8.03 3.18
C THR A 243 -6.94 -9.45 2.84
N GLU A 244 -7.47 -10.20 3.79
CA GLU A 244 -8.19 -11.45 3.54
C GLU A 244 -9.50 -11.20 2.77
N LEU A 245 -10.23 -10.14 3.11
CA LEU A 245 -11.45 -9.75 2.42
C LEU A 245 -11.17 -9.20 1.03
N SER A 246 -10.23 -8.27 0.91
CA SER A 246 -9.97 -7.49 -0.31
C SER A 246 -8.94 -8.13 -1.26
N GLY A 247 -8.31 -9.20 -0.83
CA GLY A 247 -7.18 -9.85 -1.52
C GLY A 247 -5.84 -9.25 -1.12
N ARG A 248 -4.80 -10.08 -1.15
CA ARG A 248 -3.42 -9.71 -0.79
C ARG A 248 -2.61 -9.36 -2.01
N GLN A 249 -1.57 -8.55 -1.81
CA GLN A 249 -0.56 -8.29 -2.82
C GLN A 249 0.15 -9.60 -3.19
N PRO A 250 0.24 -9.99 -4.47
CA PRO A 250 1.06 -11.12 -4.87
C PRO A 250 2.54 -10.84 -4.67
N LYS A 251 3.35 -11.91 -4.57
CA LYS A 251 4.81 -11.77 -4.50
C LYS A 251 5.34 -11.09 -5.77
N LEU A 252 6.16 -10.08 -5.58
CA LEU A 252 6.78 -9.31 -6.65
C LEU A 252 8.10 -9.95 -7.12
N PRO A 253 8.59 -9.63 -8.33
CA PRO A 253 9.93 -10.03 -8.76
C PRO A 253 11.00 -9.40 -7.86
N LEU A 254 12.11 -10.10 -7.64
CA LEU A 254 13.19 -9.64 -6.75
C LEU A 254 13.75 -8.28 -7.14
N TRP A 255 13.91 -8.03 -8.44
CA TRP A 255 14.45 -6.77 -8.96
C TRP A 255 13.60 -5.53 -8.61
N THR A 256 12.33 -5.71 -8.21
CA THR A 256 11.47 -4.61 -7.68
C THR A 256 12.09 -3.90 -6.48
N PHE A 257 12.95 -4.59 -5.72
CA PHE A 257 13.59 -4.08 -4.50
C PHE A 257 14.95 -3.45 -4.74
N GLY A 258 15.44 -3.47 -5.99
CA GLY A 258 16.65 -2.79 -6.42
C GLY A 258 16.47 -1.31 -6.71
N ASN A 259 17.41 -0.72 -7.46
CA ASN A 259 17.40 0.68 -7.89
C ASN A 259 16.98 0.79 -9.34
N PHE A 260 16.21 1.84 -9.69
CA PHE A 260 15.73 2.10 -11.04
C PHE A 260 16.27 3.43 -11.57
N ALA A 261 16.76 3.45 -12.80
CA ALA A 261 16.99 4.67 -13.56
C ALA A 261 15.66 5.09 -14.20
N SER A 262 15.18 6.29 -13.85
CA SER A 262 13.90 6.78 -14.34
C SER A 262 13.92 8.29 -14.45
N ARG A 263 13.41 8.81 -15.55
CA ARG A 263 13.22 10.24 -15.78
C ARG A 263 12.15 10.43 -16.84
N PHE A 264 11.36 11.48 -16.72
CA PHE A 264 10.53 11.97 -17.79
C PHE A 264 11.44 12.63 -18.83
N GLY A 265 11.82 11.82 -19.82
CA GLY A 265 12.65 12.20 -20.91
C GLY A 265 13.89 11.35 -21.18
N TYR A 266 13.77 10.08 -21.56
CA TYR A 266 14.76 9.41 -22.40
C TYR A 266 14.25 9.44 -23.83
N HIS A 267 14.84 10.31 -24.68
CA HIS A 267 14.34 10.60 -26.01
C HIS A 267 14.84 9.64 -27.09
N SER A 268 15.81 8.79 -26.77
CA SER A 268 16.39 7.88 -27.75
C SER A 268 16.94 6.59 -27.14
N GLN A 269 17.04 5.58 -27.99
CA GLN A 269 17.72 4.33 -27.66
C GLN A 269 19.13 4.56 -27.12
N ARG A 270 19.91 5.46 -27.76
CA ARG A 270 21.27 5.76 -27.36
C ARG A 270 21.32 6.33 -25.94
N GLU A 271 20.40 7.23 -25.62
CA GLU A 271 20.35 7.84 -24.29
C GLU A 271 20.07 6.80 -23.19
N VAL A 272 19.18 5.84 -23.45
CA VAL A 272 18.92 4.70 -22.54
C VAL A 272 20.15 3.83 -22.38
N GLU A 273 20.86 3.52 -23.45
CA GLU A 273 22.09 2.70 -23.40
C GLU A 273 23.22 3.44 -22.66
N ASP A 274 23.40 4.74 -22.94
CA ASP A 274 24.42 5.58 -22.31
C ASP A 274 24.21 5.72 -20.80
N ILE A 275 22.94 5.85 -20.31
CA ILE A 275 22.66 5.96 -18.89
C ILE A 275 23.01 4.67 -18.15
N VAL A 276 22.68 3.51 -18.70
CA VAL A 276 23.00 2.21 -18.10
C VAL A 276 24.51 2.01 -18.02
N ASP A 277 25.25 2.41 -19.05
CA ASP A 277 26.72 2.31 -19.05
C ASP A 277 27.36 3.29 -18.03
N ARG A 278 26.77 4.47 -17.77
CA ARG A 278 27.23 5.39 -16.70
C ARG A 278 27.06 4.75 -15.31
N PHE A 279 25.88 4.16 -15.00
CA PHE A 279 25.68 3.45 -13.74
C PHE A 279 26.74 2.35 -13.53
N LYS A 280 27.01 1.56 -14.56
CA LYS A 280 28.04 0.52 -14.52
C LYS A 280 29.43 1.09 -14.28
N ASN A 281 29.81 2.17 -14.99
CA ASN A 281 31.14 2.80 -14.87
C ASN A 281 31.36 3.41 -13.48
N ASP A 282 30.33 4.04 -12.91
CA ASP A 282 30.36 4.63 -11.56
C ASP A 282 30.19 3.56 -10.46
N LYS A 283 29.94 2.30 -10.84
CA LYS A 283 29.67 1.18 -9.92
C LYS A 283 28.52 1.49 -8.97
N ILE A 284 27.45 2.07 -9.50
CA ILE A 284 26.21 2.31 -8.78
C ILE A 284 25.23 1.19 -9.15
N PRO A 285 24.72 0.42 -8.18
CA PRO A 285 23.82 -0.69 -8.44
C PRO A 285 22.57 -0.27 -9.22
N LEU A 286 22.14 -1.11 -10.19
CA LEU A 286 20.99 -0.84 -11.05
C LEU A 286 20.28 -2.15 -11.45
N ASP A 287 18.95 -2.15 -11.43
CA ASP A 287 18.12 -3.30 -11.83
C ASP A 287 17.16 -3.02 -12.97
N ALA A 288 16.71 -1.78 -13.14
CA ALA A 288 15.77 -1.45 -14.19
C ALA A 288 15.97 -0.06 -14.77
N VAL A 289 15.53 0.11 -15.99
CA VAL A 289 15.34 1.42 -16.63
C VAL A 289 13.87 1.59 -17.00
N ILE A 290 13.31 2.75 -16.70
CA ILE A 290 11.95 3.15 -17.09
C ILE A 290 12.06 4.11 -18.27
N ILE A 291 11.41 3.77 -19.37
CA ILE A 291 11.34 4.61 -20.56
C ILE A 291 9.97 5.27 -20.56
N ASP A 292 9.98 6.57 -20.34
CA ASP A 292 8.78 7.40 -20.27
C ASP A 292 8.31 7.81 -21.68
N LEU A 293 7.27 8.58 -21.79
CA LEU A 293 6.39 8.84 -22.95
C LEU A 293 7.06 9.12 -24.32
N TYR A 294 8.36 9.28 -24.40
CA TYR A 294 9.09 9.52 -25.66
C TYR A 294 9.40 8.24 -26.46
N TRP A 295 9.10 7.06 -25.93
CA TRP A 295 9.35 5.81 -26.67
C TRP A 295 8.43 5.61 -27.86
N PHE A 296 7.25 6.26 -27.88
CA PHE A 296 6.28 6.13 -28.96
C PHE A 296 6.18 7.38 -29.87
N GLY A 297 7.08 8.34 -29.74
CA GLY A 297 7.14 9.53 -30.59
C GLY A 297 8.17 10.54 -30.15
N LYS A 298 8.64 11.38 -31.06
CA LYS A 298 9.61 12.46 -30.77
C LYS A 298 9.02 13.54 -29.86
N THR A 299 7.69 13.67 -29.84
CA THR A 299 6.93 14.53 -28.94
C THR A 299 5.71 13.74 -28.45
N ILE A 300 5.21 14.06 -27.26
CA ILE A 300 3.98 13.44 -26.74
C ILE A 300 2.77 13.98 -27.48
N GLN A 301 2.80 15.29 -27.81
CA GLN A 301 1.77 15.94 -28.61
C GLN A 301 1.67 15.27 -29.98
N GLY A 302 0.47 14.84 -30.33
CA GLY A 302 0.17 14.19 -31.59
C GLY A 302 0.45 12.68 -31.64
N THR A 303 1.20 12.10 -30.71
CA THR A 303 1.63 10.71 -30.74
C THR A 303 1.11 9.85 -29.56
N LEU A 304 0.58 10.46 -28.51
CA LEU A 304 0.00 9.73 -27.39
C LEU A 304 -1.05 8.73 -27.85
N GLY A 305 -0.92 7.48 -27.40
CA GLY A 305 -1.78 6.37 -27.81
C GLY A 305 -1.26 5.59 -29.01
N ASN A 306 -0.09 5.89 -29.57
CA ASN A 306 0.55 5.07 -30.62
C ASN A 306 0.87 3.67 -30.09
N LEU A 307 1.33 3.55 -28.83
CA LEU A 307 1.61 2.28 -28.15
C LEU A 307 2.52 1.35 -28.99
N GLU A 308 3.46 1.93 -29.71
CA GLU A 308 4.50 1.28 -30.51
C GLU A 308 5.76 2.15 -30.53
N PHE A 309 6.95 1.54 -30.63
CA PHE A 309 8.19 2.30 -30.64
C PHE A 309 8.32 3.20 -31.87
N ASP A 310 8.69 4.46 -31.63
CA ASP A 310 9.15 5.35 -32.70
C ASP A 310 10.51 4.87 -33.19
N ARG A 311 10.56 4.35 -34.43
CA ARG A 311 11.76 3.75 -35.02
C ARG A 311 12.84 4.76 -35.42
N ASP A 312 12.51 6.05 -35.48
CA ASP A 312 13.53 7.09 -35.66
C ASP A 312 14.36 7.30 -34.40
N SER A 313 13.69 7.34 -33.25
CA SER A 313 14.33 7.55 -31.93
C SER A 313 14.84 6.25 -31.33
N PHE A 314 14.16 5.16 -31.55
CA PHE A 314 14.48 3.81 -31.10
C PHE A 314 14.57 2.85 -32.30
N PRO A 315 15.67 2.86 -33.07
CA PRO A 315 15.75 2.11 -34.33
C PRO A 315 15.74 0.58 -34.14
N GLU A 316 16.29 0.07 -33.05
CA GLU A 316 16.39 -1.37 -32.78
C GLU A 316 15.92 -1.71 -31.34
N PRO A 317 14.67 -1.38 -30.94
CA PRO A 317 14.25 -1.50 -29.53
C PRO A 317 14.28 -2.94 -29.02
N GLU A 318 13.98 -3.94 -29.88
CA GLU A 318 14.07 -5.35 -29.50
C GLU A 318 15.52 -5.77 -29.16
N LYS A 319 16.49 -5.24 -29.91
CA LYS A 319 17.92 -5.50 -29.66
C LYS A 319 18.37 -4.79 -28.39
N MET A 320 17.98 -3.53 -28.21
CA MET A 320 18.24 -2.78 -26.99
C MET A 320 17.72 -3.53 -25.76
N MET A 321 16.45 -3.94 -25.73
CA MET A 321 15.87 -4.64 -24.58
C MET A 321 16.53 -5.99 -24.31
N ARG A 322 16.88 -6.75 -25.36
CA ARG A 322 17.66 -7.99 -25.16
C ARG A 322 19.06 -7.70 -24.61
N SER A 323 19.71 -6.63 -25.05
CA SER A 323 21.01 -6.21 -24.54
C SER A 323 20.93 -5.81 -23.06
N LEU A 324 19.95 -5.01 -22.68
CA LEU A 324 19.71 -4.63 -21.29
C LEU A 324 19.42 -5.86 -20.42
N LYS A 325 18.55 -6.74 -20.89
CA LYS A 325 18.22 -7.99 -20.18
C LYS A 325 19.46 -8.89 -19.99
N SER A 326 20.37 -8.94 -20.96
CA SER A 326 21.63 -9.69 -20.83
C SER A 326 22.59 -9.10 -19.79
N LYS A 327 22.44 -7.81 -19.47
CA LYS A 327 23.13 -7.10 -18.37
C LYS A 327 22.33 -7.19 -17.05
N ASN A 328 21.27 -8.00 -16.99
CA ASN A 328 20.27 -8.10 -15.89
C ASN A 328 19.50 -6.80 -15.61
N ILE A 329 19.41 -5.89 -16.56
CA ILE A 329 18.63 -4.66 -16.48
C ILE A 329 17.26 -4.89 -17.10
N GLN A 330 16.21 -4.66 -16.32
CA GLN A 330 14.82 -4.78 -16.75
C GLN A 330 14.34 -3.49 -17.41
N THR A 331 13.47 -3.62 -18.42
CA THR A 331 12.88 -2.45 -19.08
C THR A 331 11.40 -2.32 -18.71
N ILE A 332 10.99 -1.14 -18.30
CA ILE A 332 9.62 -0.79 -17.97
C ILE A 332 9.19 0.34 -18.91
N LEU A 333 7.98 0.23 -19.48
CA LEU A 333 7.41 1.25 -20.36
C LEU A 333 6.22 1.94 -19.71
N VAL A 334 6.18 3.28 -19.81
CA VAL A 334 5.04 4.09 -19.42
C VAL A 334 3.99 4.03 -20.50
N THR A 335 2.74 3.91 -20.13
CA THR A 335 1.57 3.83 -21.02
C THR A 335 0.42 4.61 -20.42
N GLU A 336 -0.50 5.07 -21.25
CA GLU A 336 -1.65 5.87 -20.87
C GLU A 336 -2.91 5.38 -21.57
N PRO A 337 -4.12 5.65 -21.04
CA PRO A 337 -5.36 5.12 -21.59
C PRO A 337 -6.01 6.03 -22.64
N PHE A 338 -5.33 7.11 -23.04
CA PHE A 338 -5.80 8.08 -24.02
C PHE A 338 -5.28 7.72 -25.43
N VAL A 339 -6.12 7.92 -26.44
CA VAL A 339 -5.76 7.76 -27.86
C VAL A 339 -6.06 9.07 -28.56
N LEU A 340 -5.04 9.82 -28.94
CA LEU A 340 -5.22 11.05 -29.70
C LEU A 340 -5.83 10.78 -31.06
N THR A 341 -6.65 11.71 -31.55
CA THR A 341 -7.23 11.62 -32.92
C THR A 341 -6.17 11.65 -34.02
N THR A 342 -4.95 12.10 -33.69
CA THR A 342 -3.76 12.11 -34.55
C THR A 342 -2.89 10.86 -34.41
N SER A 343 -3.15 10.00 -33.42
CA SER A 343 -2.40 8.77 -33.18
C SER A 343 -2.54 7.79 -34.36
N ASN A 344 -1.47 7.07 -34.67
CA ASN A 344 -1.48 5.97 -35.63
C ASN A 344 -2.53 4.90 -35.32
N ARG A 345 -2.96 4.79 -34.05
CA ARG A 345 -3.96 3.82 -33.59
C ARG A 345 -5.39 4.34 -33.61
N TRP A 346 -5.61 5.63 -33.85
CA TRP A 346 -6.96 6.22 -33.79
C TRP A 346 -7.97 5.50 -34.67
N ASN A 347 -7.67 5.31 -35.96
CA ASN A 347 -8.58 4.64 -36.91
C ASN A 347 -8.87 3.19 -36.52
N ASP A 348 -7.86 2.48 -35.99
CA ASP A 348 -8.03 1.12 -35.48
C ASP A 348 -8.89 1.10 -34.20
N ALA A 349 -8.71 2.06 -33.29
CA ALA A 349 -9.52 2.21 -32.08
C ALA A 349 -10.99 2.50 -32.42
N VAL A 350 -11.26 3.42 -33.33
CA VAL A 350 -12.61 3.75 -33.81
C VAL A 350 -13.27 2.54 -34.51
N LYS A 351 -12.56 1.88 -35.41
CA LYS A 351 -13.05 0.70 -36.12
C LYS A 351 -13.43 -0.45 -35.20
N ASN A 352 -12.68 -0.63 -34.11
CA ASN A 352 -12.94 -1.67 -33.11
C ASN A 352 -13.94 -1.19 -32.03
N ASP A 353 -14.43 0.05 -32.13
CA ASP A 353 -15.43 0.64 -31.24
C ASP A 353 -15.01 0.54 -29.76
N ILE A 354 -13.75 0.92 -29.45
CA ILE A 354 -13.17 0.76 -28.12
C ILE A 354 -13.07 2.08 -27.35
N ILE A 355 -13.41 3.19 -27.98
CA ILE A 355 -13.41 4.50 -27.34
C ILE A 355 -14.74 4.74 -26.62
N ALA A 356 -14.66 5.35 -25.44
CA ALA A 356 -15.82 5.73 -24.65
C ALA A 356 -16.73 6.71 -25.42
N LYS A 357 -18.02 6.69 -25.10
CA LYS A 357 -19.07 7.36 -25.88
C LYS A 357 -19.73 8.48 -25.07
N ASP A 358 -20.45 9.33 -25.75
CA ASP A 358 -21.38 10.27 -25.11
C ASP A 358 -22.74 9.59 -24.78
N THR A 359 -23.62 10.34 -24.16
CA THR A 359 -24.98 9.87 -23.80
C THR A 359 -25.86 9.53 -25.00
N SER A 360 -25.49 9.94 -26.24
CA SER A 360 -26.18 9.59 -27.48
C SER A 360 -25.63 8.31 -28.13
N GLY A 361 -24.57 7.73 -27.57
CA GLY A 361 -23.90 6.56 -28.11
C GLY A 361 -22.86 6.84 -29.18
N LYS A 362 -22.49 8.10 -29.42
CA LYS A 362 -21.42 8.49 -30.34
C LYS A 362 -20.07 8.48 -29.62
N ILE A 363 -19.00 8.15 -30.34
CA ILE A 363 -17.64 8.25 -29.84
C ILE A 363 -17.41 9.67 -29.31
N LEU A 364 -16.93 9.77 -28.08
CA LEU A 364 -16.63 11.04 -27.44
C LEU A 364 -15.16 11.39 -27.64
N THR A 365 -14.90 12.57 -28.22
CA THR A 365 -13.57 13.17 -28.23
C THR A 365 -13.61 14.51 -27.50
N TYR A 366 -12.48 14.89 -26.91
CA TYR A 366 -12.34 16.12 -26.15
C TYR A 366 -10.89 16.57 -26.13
N ASP A 367 -10.68 17.85 -25.82
CA ASP A 367 -9.33 18.41 -25.76
C ASP A 367 -8.63 17.97 -24.45
N PHE A 368 -7.39 17.57 -24.60
CA PHE A 368 -6.49 17.12 -23.55
C PHE A 368 -5.12 17.83 -23.70
N TYR A 369 -4.24 17.75 -22.72
CA TYR A 369 -2.93 18.43 -22.71
C TYR A 369 -2.10 18.19 -23.96
N PHE A 370 -2.20 17.00 -24.55
CA PHE A 370 -1.37 16.56 -25.67
C PHE A 370 -2.09 16.58 -27.02
N GLY A 371 -3.37 16.96 -27.03
CA GLY A 371 -4.19 17.07 -28.24
C GLY A 371 -5.62 16.56 -28.03
N ASN A 372 -6.43 16.61 -29.10
CA ASN A 372 -7.79 16.06 -29.05
C ASN A 372 -7.74 14.52 -28.95
N THR A 373 -8.47 13.96 -27.99
CA THR A 373 -8.35 12.55 -27.60
C THR A 373 -9.68 11.86 -27.39
N GLY A 374 -9.66 10.52 -27.46
CA GLY A 374 -10.67 9.64 -26.87
C GLY A 374 -10.06 8.82 -25.75
N LEU A 375 -10.89 8.39 -24.79
CA LEU A 375 -10.51 7.51 -23.70
C LEU A 375 -10.90 6.07 -24.01
N ILE A 376 -10.00 5.10 -23.77
CA ILE A 376 -10.30 3.67 -23.97
C ILE A 376 -11.37 3.24 -22.96
N ASP A 377 -12.47 2.64 -23.45
CA ASP A 377 -13.50 2.07 -22.59
C ASP A 377 -13.08 0.69 -22.05
N ILE A 378 -12.35 0.68 -20.93
CA ILE A 378 -11.91 -0.55 -20.27
C ILE A 378 -13.05 -1.30 -19.54
N PHE A 379 -14.24 -0.72 -19.43
CA PHE A 379 -15.41 -1.41 -18.90
C PHE A 379 -16.05 -2.33 -19.93
N GLU A 380 -15.79 -2.09 -21.22
CA GLU A 380 -16.15 -2.98 -22.31
C GLU A 380 -15.09 -4.07 -22.53
N GLU A 381 -15.51 -5.28 -22.80
CA GLU A 381 -14.59 -6.40 -23.06
C GLU A 381 -13.72 -6.17 -24.28
N LYS A 382 -14.28 -5.56 -25.34
CA LYS A 382 -13.55 -5.22 -26.57
C LYS A 382 -12.44 -4.20 -26.30
N GLY A 383 -12.69 -3.20 -25.44
CA GLY A 383 -11.67 -2.23 -25.02
C GLY A 383 -10.52 -2.90 -24.28
N ARG A 384 -10.85 -3.77 -23.30
CA ARG A 384 -9.82 -4.55 -22.59
C ARG A 384 -9.01 -5.47 -23.52
N LYS A 385 -9.66 -6.18 -24.44
CA LYS A 385 -8.97 -7.07 -25.40
C LYS A 385 -8.06 -6.29 -26.35
N TRP A 386 -8.52 -5.14 -26.85
CA TRP A 386 -7.74 -4.29 -27.72
C TRP A 386 -6.50 -3.75 -27.01
N PHE A 387 -6.68 -3.24 -25.78
CA PHE A 387 -5.60 -2.65 -25.00
C PHE A 387 -4.59 -3.72 -24.55
N TRP A 388 -5.08 -4.88 -24.06
CA TRP A 388 -4.21 -6.02 -23.74
C TRP A 388 -3.35 -6.47 -24.93
N LYS A 389 -3.89 -6.48 -26.15
CA LYS A 389 -3.12 -6.83 -27.35
C LYS A 389 -1.89 -5.94 -27.52
N ARG A 390 -1.99 -4.64 -27.21
CA ARG A 390 -0.82 -3.73 -27.27
C ARG A 390 0.23 -4.12 -26.24
N TYR A 391 -0.17 -4.44 -25.02
CA TYR A 391 0.74 -4.92 -23.98
C TYR A 391 1.40 -6.26 -24.33
N ASP A 392 0.68 -7.18 -24.92
CA ASP A 392 1.22 -8.47 -25.34
C ASP A 392 2.26 -8.31 -26.47
N GLU A 393 2.03 -7.37 -27.39
CA GLU A 393 3.00 -7.02 -28.44
C GLU A 393 4.31 -6.49 -27.80
N LEU A 394 4.23 -5.58 -26.84
CA LEU A 394 5.39 -5.04 -26.13
C LEU A 394 6.08 -6.11 -25.26
N LYS A 395 5.30 -6.96 -24.58
CA LYS A 395 5.84 -8.06 -23.77
C LYS A 395 6.68 -9.03 -24.58
N LYS A 396 6.25 -9.34 -25.82
CA LYS A 396 7.00 -10.19 -26.79
C LYS A 396 8.34 -9.56 -27.20
N MET A 397 8.48 -8.24 -27.06
CA MET A 397 9.74 -7.52 -27.28
C MET A 397 10.67 -7.57 -26.07
N SER A 398 10.36 -8.31 -25.01
CA SER A 398 11.09 -8.44 -23.73
C SER A 398 10.92 -7.29 -22.75
N VAL A 399 9.85 -6.52 -22.84
CA VAL A 399 9.46 -5.56 -21.80
C VAL A 399 9.16 -6.32 -20.50
N ALA A 400 9.79 -5.94 -19.39
CA ALA A 400 9.68 -6.66 -18.12
C ALA A 400 8.47 -6.21 -17.29
N GLY A 401 8.14 -4.93 -17.31
CA GLY A 401 7.04 -4.34 -16.56
C GLY A 401 6.37 -3.19 -17.29
N PHE A 402 5.23 -2.76 -16.76
CA PHE A 402 4.46 -1.66 -17.31
C PHE A 402 4.13 -0.63 -16.22
N TRP A 403 4.10 0.62 -16.64
CA TRP A 403 3.65 1.74 -15.84
C TRP A 403 2.40 2.33 -16.51
N GLY A 404 1.27 2.26 -15.82
CA GLY A 404 0.03 2.91 -16.23
C GLY A 404 -0.08 4.27 -15.57
N ASP A 405 0.04 5.32 -16.36
CA ASP A 405 -0.08 6.69 -15.91
C ASP A 405 -1.42 7.32 -16.33
N LEU A 406 -1.81 8.43 -15.71
CA LEU A 406 -3.05 9.19 -15.97
C LEU A 406 -4.34 8.35 -15.85
N GLY A 407 -4.33 7.31 -15.01
CA GLY A 407 -5.40 6.31 -14.89
C GLY A 407 -6.50 6.66 -13.89
N GLU A 408 -6.66 7.90 -13.46
CA GLU A 408 -7.78 8.39 -12.62
C GLU A 408 -9.16 8.21 -13.29
N PRO A 409 -9.41 8.49 -14.57
CA PRO A 409 -8.65 9.22 -15.60
C PRO A 409 -8.48 10.71 -15.30
N GLU A 410 -7.33 11.29 -15.64
CA GLU A 410 -7.00 12.69 -15.30
C GLU A 410 -7.98 13.70 -15.89
N VAL A 411 -8.48 13.45 -17.10
CA VAL A 411 -9.61 14.19 -17.70
C VAL A 411 -10.73 13.21 -18.02
N HIS A 412 -11.85 13.36 -17.33
CA HIS A 412 -12.98 12.42 -17.42
C HIS A 412 -14.30 13.19 -17.52
N PRO A 413 -14.75 13.57 -18.72
CA PRO A 413 -15.96 14.36 -18.92
C PRO A 413 -17.20 13.74 -18.29
N ASN A 414 -17.98 14.50 -17.53
CA ASN A 414 -19.16 13.99 -16.79
C ASN A 414 -20.24 13.35 -17.67
N HIS A 415 -20.32 13.76 -18.95
CA HIS A 415 -21.28 13.22 -19.92
C HIS A 415 -20.75 11.99 -20.67
N MET A 416 -19.53 11.55 -20.36
CA MET A 416 -18.98 10.31 -20.89
C MET A 416 -19.68 9.10 -20.33
N MET A 417 -19.88 8.12 -21.19
CA MET A 417 -20.47 6.82 -20.86
C MET A 417 -19.44 5.72 -21.06
N HIS A 418 -19.31 4.87 -20.05
CA HIS A 418 -18.57 3.63 -20.09
C HIS A 418 -19.53 2.46 -20.04
N LYS A 419 -19.71 1.74 -21.15
CA LYS A 419 -20.74 0.72 -21.25
C LYS A 419 -22.12 1.33 -20.91
N SER A 420 -22.69 0.99 -19.76
CA SER A 420 -23.95 1.52 -19.25
C SER A 420 -23.81 2.49 -18.08
N PHE A 421 -22.57 2.80 -17.67
CA PHE A 421 -22.27 3.65 -16.51
C PHE A 421 -21.89 5.06 -16.94
N LYS A 422 -22.35 6.05 -16.19
CA LYS A 422 -21.82 7.41 -16.31
C LYS A 422 -20.40 7.49 -15.75
N ALA A 423 -19.58 8.37 -16.30
CA ALA A 423 -18.22 8.60 -15.84
C ALA A 423 -18.10 8.70 -14.30
N ARG A 424 -18.92 9.52 -13.65
CA ARG A 424 -18.92 9.70 -12.20
C ARG A 424 -19.26 8.45 -11.37
N GLU A 425 -20.03 7.51 -11.93
CA GLU A 425 -20.39 6.24 -11.25
C GLU A 425 -19.21 5.26 -11.19
N VAL A 426 -18.22 5.41 -12.08
CA VAL A 426 -17.09 4.47 -12.25
C VAL A 426 -15.70 5.11 -12.25
N HIS A 427 -15.64 6.42 -12.01
CA HIS A 427 -14.40 7.18 -12.06
C HIS A 427 -13.29 6.55 -11.21
N ASN A 428 -13.55 6.33 -9.93
CA ASN A 428 -12.54 5.86 -8.98
C ASN A 428 -12.07 4.40 -9.21
N ILE A 429 -12.71 3.64 -10.10
CA ILE A 429 -12.30 2.27 -10.43
C ILE A 429 -11.69 2.11 -11.82
N TYR A 430 -11.44 3.18 -12.55
CA TYR A 430 -10.84 3.06 -13.87
C TYR A 430 -9.44 2.43 -13.79
N GLY A 431 -8.53 2.98 -12.98
CA GLY A 431 -7.20 2.43 -12.76
C GLY A 431 -7.22 1.01 -12.17
N HIS A 432 -8.16 0.71 -11.28
CA HIS A 432 -8.38 -0.64 -10.75
C HIS A 432 -8.71 -1.66 -11.86
N ARG A 433 -9.63 -1.30 -12.77
CA ARG A 433 -10.01 -2.17 -13.90
C ARG A 433 -8.88 -2.31 -14.92
N TRP A 434 -8.08 -1.27 -15.07
CA TRP A 434 -6.90 -1.31 -15.92
C TRP A 434 -5.84 -2.25 -15.31
N ALA A 435 -5.51 -2.12 -14.04
CA ALA A 435 -4.60 -3.03 -13.34
C ALA A 435 -5.09 -4.49 -13.39
N GLU A 436 -6.40 -4.73 -13.21
CA GLU A 436 -7.01 -6.06 -13.35
C GLU A 436 -6.79 -6.65 -14.75
N MET A 437 -6.99 -5.85 -15.80
CA MET A 437 -6.76 -6.27 -17.19
C MET A 437 -5.31 -6.67 -17.41
N LEU A 438 -4.35 -5.83 -16.97
CA LEU A 438 -2.92 -6.11 -17.09
C LEU A 438 -2.52 -7.37 -16.34
N PHE A 439 -2.91 -7.47 -15.08
CA PHE A 439 -2.60 -8.62 -14.23
C PHE A 439 -3.16 -9.92 -14.81
N SER A 440 -4.43 -9.89 -15.24
CA SER A 440 -5.10 -11.06 -15.79
C SER A 440 -4.43 -11.52 -17.10
N GLY A 441 -4.10 -10.58 -17.98
CA GLY A 441 -3.41 -10.86 -19.22
C GLY A 441 -2.00 -11.42 -19.00
N LEU A 442 -1.22 -10.82 -18.07
CA LEU A 442 0.12 -11.31 -17.71
C LEU A 442 0.06 -12.71 -17.09
N LYS A 443 -0.86 -12.94 -16.16
CA LYS A 443 -1.02 -14.26 -15.53
C LYS A 443 -1.44 -15.35 -16.50
N LEU A 444 -2.29 -15.03 -17.47
CA LEU A 444 -2.78 -15.98 -18.46
C LEU A 444 -1.69 -16.34 -19.49
N ASN A 445 -0.97 -15.33 -20.00
CA ASN A 445 -0.06 -15.52 -21.14
C ASN A 445 1.40 -15.72 -20.72
N TYR A 446 1.77 -15.29 -19.50
CA TYR A 446 3.14 -15.37 -18.94
C TYR A 446 3.10 -15.93 -17.51
N PRO A 447 2.53 -17.13 -17.28
CA PRO A 447 2.26 -17.66 -15.93
C PRO A 447 3.52 -17.87 -15.08
N ASN A 448 4.67 -18.04 -15.76
CA ASN A 448 5.98 -18.27 -15.12
C ASN A 448 6.71 -16.98 -14.73
N GLU A 449 6.08 -15.81 -14.93
CA GLU A 449 6.65 -14.52 -14.54
C GLU A 449 5.80 -13.85 -13.47
N ARG A 450 6.45 -13.20 -12.51
CA ARG A 450 5.78 -12.33 -11.55
C ARG A 450 5.55 -10.97 -12.19
N PRO A 451 4.30 -10.49 -12.25
CA PRO A 451 4.01 -9.20 -12.86
C PRO A 451 4.65 -8.03 -12.11
N PHE A 452 5.09 -7.02 -12.86
CA PHE A 452 5.40 -5.70 -12.35
C PHE A 452 4.45 -4.69 -13.00
N ILE A 453 3.59 -4.08 -12.20
CA ILE A 453 2.56 -3.13 -12.64
C ILE A 453 2.63 -1.90 -11.74
N LEU A 454 3.25 -0.83 -12.24
CA LEU A 454 3.24 0.48 -11.62
C LEU A 454 2.00 1.22 -12.12
N MET A 455 1.16 1.78 -11.24
CA MET A 455 -0.11 2.39 -11.62
C MET A 455 -0.45 3.56 -10.71
N ARG A 456 -0.70 4.75 -11.29
CA ARG A 456 -0.94 5.97 -10.51
C ARG A 456 -2.22 5.93 -9.70
N ALA A 457 -3.30 5.44 -10.28
CA ALA A 457 -4.62 5.43 -9.67
C ALA A 457 -5.18 4.02 -9.52
N GLY A 458 -5.97 3.83 -8.48
CA GLY A 458 -6.62 2.56 -8.19
C GLY A 458 -7.81 2.73 -7.24
N TYR A 459 -8.21 1.61 -6.62
CA TYR A 459 -9.34 1.53 -5.71
C TYR A 459 -9.04 0.51 -4.61
N SER A 460 -9.91 0.38 -3.62
CA SER A 460 -9.84 -0.68 -2.61
C SER A 460 -9.66 -2.07 -3.27
N GLY A 461 -8.70 -2.84 -2.81
CA GLY A 461 -8.43 -4.17 -3.35
C GLY A 461 -7.55 -4.22 -4.61
N SER A 462 -7.06 -3.09 -5.11
CA SER A 462 -6.17 -3.08 -6.29
C SER A 462 -4.84 -3.80 -6.07
N GLN A 463 -4.41 -3.92 -4.81
CA GLN A 463 -3.18 -4.66 -4.46
C GLN A 463 -3.20 -6.11 -4.96
N ARG A 464 -4.35 -6.78 -5.02
CA ARG A 464 -4.46 -8.17 -5.48
C ARG A 464 -4.06 -8.37 -6.94
N PHE A 465 -4.03 -7.29 -7.71
CA PHE A 465 -3.56 -7.27 -9.10
C PHE A 465 -2.06 -6.94 -9.21
N GLY A 466 -1.30 -7.08 -8.13
CA GLY A 466 0.13 -6.79 -8.14
C GLY A 466 0.47 -5.31 -8.33
N MET A 467 -0.50 -4.42 -8.13
CA MET A 467 -0.36 -3.00 -8.35
C MET A 467 0.60 -2.37 -7.36
N ILE A 468 1.54 -1.57 -7.88
CA ILE A 468 2.51 -0.76 -7.15
C ILE A 468 2.15 0.71 -7.41
N PRO A 469 1.54 1.43 -6.46
CA PRO A 469 1.22 2.84 -6.65
C PRO A 469 2.35 3.75 -6.20
N TRP A 470 2.34 4.98 -6.73
CA TRP A 470 3.17 6.07 -6.21
C TRP A 470 2.32 7.30 -5.91
N SER A 471 2.90 8.24 -5.20
CA SER A 471 2.20 9.41 -4.67
C SER A 471 1.91 10.51 -5.71
N GLY A 472 2.22 10.27 -7.00
CA GLY A 472 2.05 11.25 -8.09
C GLY A 472 3.13 12.33 -8.11
N ASP A 473 2.81 13.43 -8.74
CA ASP A 473 3.74 14.49 -9.18
C ASP A 473 4.13 15.43 -8.02
N VAL A 474 4.82 14.88 -7.02
CA VAL A 474 5.24 15.63 -5.83
C VAL A 474 6.22 16.76 -6.17
N ASN A 475 6.05 17.93 -5.53
CA ASN A 475 6.98 19.04 -5.69
C ASN A 475 8.38 18.71 -5.15
N ARG A 476 9.41 19.16 -5.83
CA ARG A 476 10.83 18.98 -5.46
C ARG A 476 11.22 19.96 -4.37
N THR A 477 10.64 19.78 -3.18
CA THR A 477 10.83 20.61 -2.00
C THR A 477 10.90 19.78 -0.72
N TRP A 478 11.37 20.39 0.35
CA TRP A 478 11.34 19.79 1.68
C TRP A 478 9.91 19.49 2.15
N GLY A 479 8.93 20.34 1.76
CA GLY A 479 7.50 20.11 2.02
C GLY A 479 6.97 18.89 1.28
N GLY A 480 7.33 18.73 0.00
CA GLY A 480 7.01 17.55 -0.80
C GLY A 480 7.57 16.26 -0.18
N MET A 481 8.84 16.27 0.23
CA MET A 481 9.46 15.12 0.90
C MET A 481 8.77 14.81 2.24
N ARG A 482 8.41 15.83 3.01
CA ARG A 482 7.84 15.69 4.35
C ARG A 482 6.52 14.92 4.38
N SER A 483 5.72 15.03 3.33
CA SER A 483 4.41 14.37 3.21
C SER A 483 4.50 12.88 2.86
N GLN A 484 5.63 12.38 2.35
CA GLN A 484 5.73 11.04 1.79
C GLN A 484 5.56 9.88 2.79
N PRO A 485 6.15 9.94 4.01
CA PRO A 485 5.95 8.87 4.98
C PRO A 485 4.48 8.70 5.37
N GLU A 486 3.78 9.81 5.64
CA GLU A 486 2.35 9.75 6.04
C GLU A 486 1.51 9.11 4.94
N ILE A 487 1.70 9.52 3.66
CA ILE A 487 0.96 8.96 2.52
C ILE A 487 1.18 7.46 2.42
N SER A 488 2.44 7.03 2.50
CA SER A 488 2.81 5.61 2.38
C SER A 488 2.26 4.77 3.54
N ILE A 489 2.35 5.27 4.78
CA ILE A 489 1.80 4.63 5.98
C ILE A 489 0.28 4.50 5.87
N GLN A 490 -0.42 5.58 5.53
CA GLN A 490 -1.87 5.61 5.38
C GLN A 490 -2.35 4.60 4.32
N MET A 491 -1.67 4.54 3.18
CA MET A 491 -2.00 3.58 2.12
C MET A 491 -1.72 2.14 2.55
N GLY A 492 -0.60 1.89 3.26
CA GLY A 492 -0.28 0.60 3.84
C GLY A 492 -1.37 0.09 4.80
N MET A 493 -1.89 0.97 5.65
CA MET A 493 -3.01 0.67 6.55
C MET A 493 -4.32 0.35 5.83
N GLN A 494 -4.49 0.77 4.59
CA GLN A 494 -5.65 0.47 3.75
C GLN A 494 -5.44 -0.76 2.87
N GLY A 495 -4.35 -1.52 3.09
CA GLY A 495 -4.03 -2.75 2.37
C GLY A 495 -3.23 -2.54 1.08
N ILE A 496 -2.70 -1.33 0.84
CA ILE A 496 -1.88 -0.98 -0.33
C ILE A 496 -0.41 -0.80 0.10
N PRO A 497 0.37 -1.88 0.24
CA PRO A 497 1.65 -1.84 0.96
C PRO A 497 2.82 -1.25 0.17
N TYR A 498 2.65 -0.98 -1.14
CA TYR A 498 3.74 -0.55 -2.03
C TYR A 498 3.66 0.90 -2.47
N MET A 499 2.86 1.73 -1.78
CA MET A 499 2.88 3.18 -2.02
C MET A 499 4.29 3.74 -1.77
N HIS A 500 4.82 4.46 -2.75
CA HIS A 500 6.15 5.08 -2.69
C HIS A 500 6.12 6.47 -3.35
N SER A 501 7.20 7.21 -3.26
CA SER A 501 7.36 8.52 -3.90
C SER A 501 8.38 8.51 -5.01
N ASP A 502 8.31 9.48 -5.90
CA ASP A 502 9.39 9.87 -6.79
C ASP A 502 10.54 10.40 -5.94
N LEU A 503 11.67 9.67 -5.88
CA LEU A 503 12.80 10.06 -5.05
C LEU A 503 13.52 11.26 -5.65
N GLY A 504 13.66 12.30 -4.85
CA GLY A 504 14.20 13.60 -5.26
C GLY A 504 13.13 14.62 -5.62
N GLY A 505 11.86 14.19 -5.75
CA GLY A 505 10.73 15.00 -6.18
C GLY A 505 10.60 15.10 -7.70
N PHE A 506 9.37 15.12 -8.19
CA PHE A 506 9.05 15.14 -9.62
C PHE A 506 9.02 16.57 -10.17
N ALA A 507 8.12 17.40 -9.64
CA ALA A 507 7.81 18.71 -10.19
C ALA A 507 8.79 19.80 -9.76
N GLY A 508 9.06 20.74 -10.66
CA GLY A 508 9.88 21.93 -10.43
C GLY A 508 11.37 21.74 -10.66
N ALA A 509 12.06 22.85 -10.88
CA ALA A 509 13.47 22.91 -11.27
C ALA A 509 14.46 23.10 -10.10
N ASN A 510 14.02 22.86 -8.86
CA ASN A 510 14.89 22.99 -7.68
C ASN A 510 15.93 21.87 -7.62
N ASP A 511 17.21 22.21 -7.81
CA ASP A 511 18.33 21.24 -7.71
C ASP A 511 19.10 21.43 -6.39
N ASP A 512 18.47 21.13 -5.26
CA ASP A 512 19.07 21.13 -3.94
C ASP A 512 19.76 19.77 -3.66
N PRO A 513 21.11 19.69 -3.61
CA PRO A 513 21.82 18.44 -3.40
C PRO A 513 21.51 17.78 -2.05
N GLU A 514 21.28 18.57 -0.99
CA GLU A 514 20.94 18.02 0.33
C GLU A 514 19.53 17.43 0.31
N LEU A 515 18.54 18.10 -0.26
CA LEU A 515 17.20 17.58 -0.41
C LEU A 515 17.21 16.26 -1.19
N TYR A 516 17.90 16.24 -2.32
CA TYR A 516 18.05 15.04 -3.14
C TYR A 516 18.64 13.88 -2.34
N LEU A 517 19.76 14.11 -1.65
CA LEU A 517 20.41 13.10 -0.82
C LEU A 517 19.49 12.58 0.30
N ARG A 518 18.83 13.49 1.04
CA ARG A 518 17.91 13.10 2.13
C ARG A 518 16.71 12.31 1.63
N TRP A 519 16.25 12.63 0.44
CA TRP A 519 15.16 11.88 -0.18
C TRP A 519 15.59 10.47 -0.60
N LEU A 520 16.80 10.30 -1.14
CA LEU A 520 17.36 8.98 -1.41
C LEU A 520 17.59 8.18 -0.13
N GLN A 521 18.06 8.80 0.94
CA GLN A 521 18.22 8.17 2.25
C GLN A 521 16.89 7.68 2.81
N TYR A 522 15.82 8.48 2.70
CA TYR A 522 14.46 8.04 2.98
C TYR A 522 14.06 6.86 2.09
N GLY A 523 14.39 6.93 0.80
CA GLY A 523 14.09 5.93 -0.21
C GLY A 523 14.61 4.53 0.11
N VAL A 524 15.69 4.41 0.89
CA VAL A 524 16.21 3.10 1.35
C VAL A 524 15.12 2.31 2.09
N PHE A 525 14.25 3.01 2.83
CA PHE A 525 13.21 2.47 3.69
C PHE A 525 11.79 2.82 3.20
N GLN A 526 11.62 2.92 1.88
CA GLN A 526 10.32 2.91 1.22
C GLN A 526 10.18 1.67 0.31
N PRO A 527 8.97 1.28 -0.10
CA PRO A 527 8.76 0.01 -0.81
C PRO A 527 9.55 -0.14 -2.10
N VAL A 528 9.61 0.88 -2.94
CA VAL A 528 10.34 0.87 -4.22
C VAL A 528 11.36 2.02 -4.25
N PHE A 529 12.59 1.73 -4.62
CA PHE A 529 13.65 2.74 -4.73
C PHE A 529 13.76 3.22 -6.19
N ARG A 530 13.10 4.34 -6.48
CA ARG A 530 12.95 4.86 -7.85
C ARG A 530 13.16 6.39 -7.86
N PRO A 531 14.39 6.89 -8.09
CA PRO A 531 14.58 8.28 -8.47
C PRO A 531 13.82 8.59 -9.74
N HIS A 532 13.02 9.67 -9.74
CA HIS A 532 12.23 10.09 -10.89
C HIS A 532 11.96 11.59 -10.84
N ALA A 533 12.02 12.25 -11.98
CA ALA A 533 11.88 13.70 -12.09
C ALA A 533 11.47 14.11 -13.51
N GLN A 534 10.97 15.33 -13.62
CA GLN A 534 10.87 16.02 -14.91
C GLN A 534 12.27 16.26 -15.51
N GLU A 535 12.32 16.65 -16.78
CA GLU A 535 13.56 16.77 -17.58
C GLU A 535 14.55 17.80 -17.04
N GLU A 536 14.06 18.89 -16.42
CA GLU A 536 14.86 20.04 -16.03
C GLU A 536 15.98 19.70 -15.03
N VAL A 537 15.75 18.68 -14.20
CA VAL A 537 16.74 18.21 -13.23
C VAL A 537 16.84 16.69 -13.25
N PRO A 538 17.95 16.12 -13.72
CA PRO A 538 18.15 14.67 -13.76
C PRO A 538 17.94 14.02 -12.38
N ALA A 539 17.13 12.96 -12.35
CA ALA A 539 16.88 12.19 -11.12
C ALA A 539 18.03 11.23 -10.78
N GLU A 540 18.84 10.87 -11.76
CA GLU A 540 19.86 9.83 -11.63
C GLU A 540 21.10 10.35 -10.91
N PRO A 541 21.66 9.60 -9.93
CA PRO A 541 22.83 10.01 -9.17
C PRO A 541 24.09 10.20 -10.02
N VAL A 542 24.17 9.52 -11.17
CA VAL A 542 25.33 9.60 -12.08
C VAL A 542 25.54 10.99 -12.70
N PHE A 543 24.53 11.89 -12.62
CA PHE A 543 24.61 13.27 -13.10
C PHE A 543 24.88 14.28 -11.98
N LYS A 544 24.90 13.85 -10.72
CA LYS A 544 25.15 14.74 -9.59
C LYS A 544 26.64 15.00 -9.40
N ASP A 545 26.97 16.04 -8.65
CA ASP A 545 28.35 16.30 -8.24
C ASP A 545 28.97 15.11 -7.48
N ASN A 546 30.30 15.08 -7.38
CA ASN A 546 31.01 13.92 -6.84
C ASN A 546 30.64 13.59 -5.39
N GLU A 547 30.42 14.61 -4.52
CA GLU A 547 30.03 14.37 -3.11
C GLU A 547 28.64 13.78 -3.06
N THR A 548 27.67 14.39 -3.72
CA THR A 548 26.26 13.94 -3.76
C THR A 548 26.16 12.57 -4.38
N LYS A 549 26.88 12.31 -5.48
CA LYS A 549 26.91 11.00 -6.15
C LYS A 549 27.42 9.90 -5.23
N GLU A 550 28.53 10.13 -4.52
CA GLU A 550 29.11 9.12 -3.62
C GLU A 550 28.21 8.82 -2.44
N LEU A 551 27.60 9.84 -1.83
CA LEU A 551 26.64 9.66 -0.73
C LEU A 551 25.34 8.98 -1.19
N ALA A 552 24.85 9.28 -2.40
CA ALA A 552 23.73 8.61 -3.02
C ALA A 552 24.04 7.13 -3.28
N LYS A 553 25.26 6.83 -3.77
CA LYS A 553 25.73 5.45 -3.96
C LYS A 553 25.72 4.67 -2.64
N GLN A 554 26.21 5.24 -1.55
CA GLN A 554 26.19 4.61 -0.22
C GLN A 554 24.75 4.28 0.24
N ALA A 555 23.79 5.17 -0.01
CA ALA A 555 22.37 4.91 0.28
C ALA A 555 21.83 3.76 -0.58
N ILE A 556 22.16 3.72 -1.88
CA ILE A 556 21.76 2.64 -2.78
C ILE A 556 22.40 1.32 -2.33
N GLU A 557 23.69 1.30 -2.02
CA GLU A 557 24.38 0.10 -1.52
C GLU A 557 23.76 -0.43 -0.22
N LEU A 558 23.33 0.45 0.70
CA LEU A 558 22.58 0.05 1.88
C LEU A 558 21.25 -0.62 1.52
N ARG A 559 20.53 -0.09 0.51
CA ARG A 559 19.30 -0.71 0.00
C ARG A 559 19.55 -2.14 -0.48
N TYR A 560 20.65 -2.38 -1.20
CA TYR A 560 21.05 -3.71 -1.67
C TYR A 560 21.51 -4.62 -0.53
N ARG A 561 22.20 -4.09 0.47
CA ARG A 561 22.54 -4.86 1.69
C ARG A 561 21.30 -5.37 2.42
N LEU A 562 20.22 -4.61 2.42
CA LEU A 562 18.92 -4.95 3.02
C LEU A 562 18.05 -5.84 2.11
N LEU A 563 18.50 -6.23 0.93
CA LEU A 563 17.70 -6.96 -0.04
C LEU A 563 17.04 -8.23 0.53
N PRO A 564 17.74 -9.13 1.29
CA PRO A 564 17.10 -10.30 1.89
C PRO A 564 16.02 -9.95 2.92
N TYR A 565 16.23 -8.86 3.67
CA TYR A 565 15.26 -8.33 4.62
C TYR A 565 14.03 -7.77 3.89
N ASN A 566 14.22 -6.92 2.88
CA ASN A 566 13.15 -6.33 2.08
C ASN A 566 12.32 -7.41 1.37
N TYR A 567 12.98 -8.44 0.88
CA TYR A 567 12.31 -9.58 0.24
C TYR A 567 11.50 -10.42 1.25
N THR A 568 11.96 -10.51 2.49
CA THR A 568 11.20 -11.10 3.59
C THR A 568 9.96 -10.25 3.95
N LEU A 569 10.05 -8.91 3.91
CA LEU A 569 8.89 -8.04 4.10
C LEU A 569 7.85 -8.21 2.97
N MET A 570 8.29 -8.38 1.73
CA MET A 570 7.40 -8.73 0.60
C MET A 570 6.62 -10.01 0.88
N TYR A 571 7.29 -11.05 1.36
CA TYR A 571 6.64 -12.29 1.74
C TYR A 571 5.61 -12.07 2.87
N LYS A 572 5.96 -11.31 3.91
CA LYS A 572 5.04 -10.98 5.01
C LYS A 572 3.80 -10.20 4.51
N ALA A 573 3.98 -9.30 3.55
CA ALA A 573 2.85 -8.59 2.93
C ALA A 573 1.95 -9.53 2.11
N ALA A 574 2.54 -10.42 1.32
CA ALA A 574 1.79 -11.38 0.49
C ALA A 574 1.04 -12.44 1.31
N GLU A 575 1.66 -12.97 2.38
CA GLU A 575 1.07 -14.05 3.17
C GLU A 575 0.18 -13.57 4.32
N PHE A 576 0.52 -12.44 4.91
CA PHE A 576 -0.13 -11.97 6.14
C PHE A 576 -0.81 -10.60 5.99
N GLY A 577 -0.65 -9.92 4.84
CA GLY A 577 -1.19 -8.58 4.63
C GLY A 577 -0.51 -7.50 5.47
N GLN A 578 0.71 -7.74 5.96
CA GLN A 578 1.45 -6.76 6.76
C GLN A 578 1.98 -5.64 5.87
N PRO A 579 1.74 -4.36 6.18
CA PRO A 579 2.36 -3.25 5.46
C PRO A 579 3.87 -3.20 5.73
N LEU A 580 4.66 -2.78 4.72
CA LEU A 580 6.12 -2.64 4.84
C LEU A 580 6.46 -1.43 5.73
N MET A 581 5.81 -0.28 5.48
CA MET A 581 5.88 0.92 6.32
C MET A 581 4.74 0.87 7.34
N ARG A 582 5.06 0.95 8.61
CA ARG A 582 4.10 0.76 9.70
C ARG A 582 4.13 1.96 10.65
N PRO A 583 2.97 2.47 11.10
CA PRO A 583 2.94 3.58 12.05
C PRO A 583 3.46 3.14 13.42
N ILE A 584 3.96 4.10 14.18
CA ILE A 584 4.53 3.86 15.52
C ILE A 584 3.51 3.25 16.48
N PHE A 585 2.25 3.67 16.39
CA PHE A 585 1.18 3.20 17.29
C PHE A 585 0.78 1.71 17.07
N PHE A 586 1.32 1.03 16.08
CA PHE A 586 1.11 -0.42 15.97
C PHE A 586 1.73 -1.16 17.17
N GLU A 587 2.81 -0.62 17.72
CA GLU A 587 3.54 -1.23 18.84
C GLU A 587 3.61 -0.34 20.09
N ASP A 588 3.54 0.99 19.95
CA ASP A 588 3.53 1.94 21.06
C ASP A 588 2.12 2.49 21.29
N LYS A 589 1.50 2.11 22.41
CA LYS A 589 0.09 2.40 22.70
C LYS A 589 -0.15 3.79 23.33
N ARG A 590 0.88 4.60 23.48
CA ARG A 590 0.72 5.95 24.05
C ARG A 590 -0.13 6.82 23.11
N PRO A 591 -1.10 7.59 23.63
CA PRO A 591 -2.04 8.36 22.79
C PRO A 591 -1.38 9.32 21.81
N GLU A 592 -0.26 9.95 22.20
CA GLU A 592 0.48 10.88 21.34
C GLU A 592 1.07 10.19 20.10
N MET A 593 1.30 8.87 20.14
CA MET A 593 1.81 8.10 19.02
C MET A 593 0.81 7.97 17.86
N LEU A 594 -0.48 8.15 18.11
CA LEU A 594 -1.54 8.12 17.11
C LEU A 594 -1.40 9.21 16.03
N TYR A 595 -0.63 10.27 16.33
CA TYR A 595 -0.46 11.45 15.47
C TYR A 595 0.91 11.50 14.77
N VAL A 596 1.83 10.57 15.09
CA VAL A 596 3.20 10.60 14.58
C VAL A 596 3.25 10.17 13.11
N ASP A 597 3.77 11.06 12.26
CA ASP A 597 3.84 10.91 10.80
C ASP A 597 5.27 11.03 10.23
N SER A 598 6.26 11.31 11.08
CA SER A 598 7.64 11.64 10.70
C SER A 598 8.67 10.60 11.08
N ILE A 599 8.26 9.59 11.83
CA ILE A 599 9.02 8.39 12.20
C ILE A 599 8.10 7.20 11.99
N TYR A 600 8.65 6.08 11.56
CA TYR A 600 7.85 4.90 11.26
C TYR A 600 8.69 3.62 11.43
N PHE A 601 8.02 2.47 11.50
CA PHE A 601 8.67 1.18 11.39
C PHE A 601 8.81 0.74 9.94
N TRP A 602 10.00 0.28 9.57
CA TRP A 602 10.23 -0.52 8.37
C TRP A 602 10.28 -2.00 8.76
N GLY A 603 9.23 -2.74 8.42
CA GLY A 603 8.95 -4.03 9.05
C GLY A 603 8.66 -3.89 10.54
N ASN A 604 9.09 -4.88 11.33
CA ASN A 604 8.93 -4.89 12.79
C ASN A 604 10.23 -4.52 13.50
N GLU A 605 11.33 -4.51 12.79
CA GLU A 605 12.67 -4.56 13.34
C GLU A 605 13.39 -3.21 13.28
N PHE A 606 13.04 -2.32 12.32
CA PHE A 606 13.69 -1.01 12.17
C PHE A 606 12.77 0.14 12.55
N LEU A 607 13.28 1.09 13.32
CA LEU A 607 12.73 2.43 13.49
C LEU A 607 13.46 3.38 12.54
N VAL A 608 12.74 4.07 11.69
CA VAL A 608 13.27 4.99 10.68
C VAL A 608 12.85 6.41 10.98
N ALA A 609 13.79 7.34 11.07
CA ALA A 609 13.55 8.74 11.41
C ALA A 609 14.13 9.70 10.35
N PRO A 610 13.51 9.85 9.17
CA PRO A 610 14.04 10.64 8.06
C PRO A 610 14.26 12.10 8.43
N ILE A 611 15.18 12.76 7.74
CA ILE A 611 15.54 14.17 7.96
C ILE A 611 14.77 15.04 6.96
N PHE A 612 13.96 15.97 7.46
CA PHE A 612 13.07 16.83 6.65
C PHE A 612 13.41 18.32 6.71
N ILE A 613 14.51 18.69 7.35
CA ILE A 613 14.93 20.07 7.52
C ILE A 613 16.33 20.25 6.95
N LYS A 614 16.49 21.24 6.06
CA LYS A 614 17.77 21.57 5.46
C LYS A 614 18.79 21.97 6.54
N ASN A 615 20.02 21.47 6.40
CA ASN A 615 21.13 21.73 7.33
C ASN A 615 20.87 21.29 8.78
N GLN A 616 19.94 20.39 9.03
CA GLN A 616 19.69 19.86 10.37
C GLN A 616 20.90 19.10 10.89
N ARG A 617 21.42 19.50 12.06
CA ARG A 617 22.60 18.87 12.68
C ARG A 617 22.23 18.00 13.88
N ILE A 618 21.06 18.20 14.46
CA ILE A 618 20.55 17.44 15.59
C ILE A 618 19.08 17.13 15.33
N LYS A 619 18.70 15.88 15.56
CA LYS A 619 17.29 15.46 15.56
C LYS A 619 16.95 14.83 16.89
N GLU A 620 15.90 15.28 17.51
CA GLU A 620 15.33 14.59 18.66
C GLU A 620 14.47 13.44 18.15
N ILE A 621 14.71 12.25 18.71
CA ILE A 621 14.01 11.02 18.35
C ILE A 621 13.40 10.45 19.62
N HIS A 622 12.13 10.17 19.53
CA HIS A 622 11.38 9.52 20.57
C HIS A 622 11.32 8.02 20.31
N PHE A 623 11.95 7.23 21.17
CA PHE A 623 12.03 5.79 21.03
C PHE A 623 10.74 5.12 21.52
N PRO A 624 10.10 4.27 20.69
CA PRO A 624 8.94 3.51 21.11
C PRO A 624 9.23 2.65 22.36
N ASN A 625 8.25 2.56 23.25
CA ASN A 625 8.40 1.84 24.52
C ASN A 625 8.28 0.31 24.41
N SER A 626 8.04 -0.20 23.20
CA SER A 626 7.89 -1.64 22.92
C SER A 626 9.20 -2.42 23.00
N ALA A 627 10.35 -1.74 22.96
CA ALA A 627 11.68 -2.35 23.02
C ALA A 627 12.75 -1.32 23.35
N ASN A 628 13.99 -1.79 23.57
CA ASN A 628 15.20 -1.00 23.51
C ASN A 628 15.75 -1.00 22.07
N TRP A 629 16.61 -0.05 21.75
CA TRP A 629 17.01 0.27 20.40
C TRP A 629 18.51 0.42 20.27
N PHE A 630 19.06 0.01 19.14
CA PHE A 630 20.48 0.22 18.77
C PHE A 630 20.53 1.05 17.51
N ASP A 631 21.34 2.12 17.48
CA ASP A 631 21.66 2.78 16.21
C ASP A 631 22.35 1.78 15.27
N PHE A 632 21.79 1.62 14.06
CA PHE A 632 22.29 0.66 13.10
C PHE A 632 23.70 1.01 12.56
N ASN A 633 24.10 2.28 12.67
CA ASN A 633 25.39 2.74 12.14
C ASN A 633 26.56 2.52 13.12
N ASN A 634 26.33 2.70 14.44
CA ASN A 634 27.42 2.73 15.45
C ASN A 634 27.16 1.88 16.69
N LEU A 635 26.00 1.24 16.78
CA LEU A 635 25.54 0.39 17.90
C LEU A 635 25.27 1.15 19.20
N ASP A 636 25.16 2.49 19.19
CA ASP A 636 24.72 3.24 20.36
C ASP A 636 23.37 2.75 20.86
N TYR A 637 23.25 2.61 22.16
CA TYR A 637 22.05 2.06 22.81
C TYR A 637 21.11 3.15 23.31
N TYR A 638 19.81 2.92 23.07
CA TYR A 638 18.72 3.80 23.50
C TYR A 638 17.62 3.01 24.18
N LYS A 639 17.23 3.44 25.36
CA LYS A 639 16.15 2.80 26.11
C LYS A 639 14.79 3.15 25.51
N GLY A 640 13.92 2.15 25.41
CA GLY A 640 12.53 2.34 24.97
C GLY A 640 11.76 3.28 25.90
N GLY A 641 10.85 4.07 25.35
CA GLY A 641 10.07 5.07 26.07
C GLY A 641 10.81 6.37 26.38
N THR A 642 12.07 6.54 25.95
CA THR A 642 12.87 7.75 26.16
C THR A 642 13.03 8.55 24.87
N SER A 643 13.49 9.80 25.00
CA SER A 643 13.92 10.62 23.86
C SER A 643 15.42 10.86 23.91
N ALA A 644 16.06 10.93 22.75
CA ALA A 644 17.46 11.30 22.63
C ALA A 644 17.69 12.28 21.49
N LYS A 645 18.70 13.14 21.64
CA LYS A 645 19.18 14.04 20.61
C LYS A 645 20.31 13.36 19.83
N ILE A 646 20.03 13.06 18.57
CA ILE A 646 20.95 12.37 17.67
C ILE A 646 21.71 13.40 16.82
N SER A 647 23.03 13.34 16.84
CA SER A 647 23.89 14.15 15.98
C SER A 647 23.85 13.63 14.55
N LEU A 648 23.70 14.53 13.59
CA LEU A 648 23.52 14.21 12.18
C LEU A 648 24.71 14.68 11.35
N THR A 649 25.15 13.81 10.45
CA THR A 649 26.08 14.14 9.35
C THR A 649 25.38 13.91 8.00
N LYS A 650 25.99 14.33 6.90
CA LYS A 650 25.38 14.14 5.55
C LYS A 650 25.14 12.67 5.21
N ASN A 651 26.05 11.78 5.60
CA ASN A 651 25.94 10.34 5.35
C ASN A 651 25.13 9.57 6.40
N HIS A 652 24.77 10.20 7.52
CA HIS A 652 24.01 9.54 8.58
C HIS A 652 22.53 9.42 8.24
N ILE A 653 22.04 8.20 8.19
CA ILE A 653 20.61 7.88 8.10
C ILE A 653 20.17 7.47 9.50
N PRO A 654 19.30 8.24 10.18
CA PRO A 654 18.83 7.87 11.52
C PRO A 654 17.91 6.66 11.47
N ILE A 655 18.49 5.48 11.66
CA ILE A 655 17.81 4.19 11.67
C ILE A 655 18.28 3.39 12.89
N PHE A 656 17.32 2.78 13.56
CA PHE A 656 17.57 2.06 14.81
C PHE A 656 16.98 0.65 14.70
N VAL A 657 17.70 -0.31 15.24
CA VAL A 657 17.30 -1.70 15.26
C VAL A 657 16.78 -2.06 16.65
N LYS A 658 15.69 -2.78 16.68
CA LYS A 658 15.06 -3.30 17.89
C LYS A 658 15.98 -4.31 18.59
N GLY A 659 16.12 -4.22 19.90
CA GLY A 659 16.79 -5.23 20.71
C GLY A 659 16.14 -6.61 20.52
N GLY A 660 16.97 -7.63 20.31
CA GLY A 660 16.51 -8.99 20.00
C GLY A 660 16.14 -9.23 18.52
N ALA A 661 16.37 -8.27 17.63
CA ALA A 661 16.02 -8.40 16.22
C ALA A 661 16.99 -9.27 15.42
N PHE A 662 16.45 -9.95 14.40
CA PHE A 662 17.18 -10.75 13.42
C PHE A 662 17.08 -10.06 12.06
N ILE A 663 18.18 -9.54 11.56
CA ILE A 663 18.25 -8.80 10.29
C ILE A 663 19.06 -9.60 9.27
N PRO A 664 18.46 -10.19 8.24
CA PRO A 664 19.20 -10.82 7.16
C PRO A 664 19.80 -9.75 6.24
N LEU A 665 21.11 -9.78 6.06
CA LEU A 665 21.87 -8.87 5.20
C LEU A 665 22.76 -9.62 4.22
N ILE A 666 23.11 -8.94 3.13
CA ILE A 666 24.11 -9.37 2.15
C ILE A 666 25.07 -8.23 1.83
N GLN A 667 26.17 -8.48 1.13
CA GLN A 667 27.16 -7.46 0.82
C GLN A 667 27.48 -7.41 -0.67
N ASN A 668 27.83 -6.20 -1.13
CA ASN A 668 28.50 -5.93 -2.40
C ASN A 668 27.77 -6.40 -3.67
N LEU A 669 26.46 -6.19 -3.76
CA LEU A 669 25.70 -6.46 -4.97
C LEU A 669 25.71 -5.22 -5.90
N GLN A 670 25.88 -5.45 -7.19
CA GLN A 670 25.68 -4.45 -8.24
C GLN A 670 24.32 -4.60 -8.92
N ASN A 671 23.70 -5.77 -8.76
CA ASN A 671 22.39 -6.08 -9.29
C ASN A 671 21.71 -7.13 -8.39
N THR A 672 20.40 -7.11 -8.31
CA THR A 672 19.64 -8.09 -7.47
C THR A 672 19.81 -9.53 -7.93
N SER A 673 20.16 -9.76 -9.21
CA SER A 673 20.42 -11.12 -9.74
C SER A 673 21.67 -11.77 -9.13
N GLU A 674 22.53 -11.00 -8.48
CA GLU A 674 23.72 -11.49 -7.78
C GLU A 674 23.40 -12.00 -6.37
N LEU A 675 22.13 -11.94 -5.93
CA LEU A 675 21.73 -12.44 -4.62
C LEU A 675 21.85 -13.96 -4.56
N GLU A 676 22.80 -14.45 -3.77
CA GLU A 676 23.01 -15.86 -3.46
C GLU A 676 22.56 -16.15 -2.02
N ASN A 677 21.67 -17.11 -1.87
CA ASN A 677 21.04 -17.44 -0.59
C ASN A 677 22.02 -17.86 0.51
N ASP A 678 23.12 -18.50 0.18
CA ASP A 678 24.18 -18.96 1.08
C ASP A 678 25.13 -17.85 1.55
N LYS A 679 25.14 -16.73 0.85
CA LYS A 679 25.90 -15.52 1.24
C LYS A 679 25.15 -14.61 2.22
N VAL A 680 23.86 -14.88 2.47
CA VAL A 680 23.07 -14.12 3.44
C VAL A 680 23.55 -14.40 4.85
N LYS A 681 23.80 -13.32 5.61
CA LYS A 681 24.17 -13.38 7.02
C LYS A 681 23.02 -12.87 7.89
N ILE A 682 22.78 -13.54 9.01
CA ILE A 682 21.78 -13.12 9.99
C ILE A 682 22.48 -12.27 11.06
N HIS A 683 22.12 -11.02 11.13
CA HIS A 683 22.61 -10.08 12.12
C HIS A 683 21.63 -10.04 13.30
N PHE A 684 22.09 -10.40 14.49
CA PHE A 684 21.31 -10.44 15.71
C PHE A 684 21.80 -9.39 16.70
N PHE A 685 20.90 -8.56 17.19
CA PHE A 685 21.18 -7.46 18.09
C PHE A 685 20.78 -7.85 19.52
N PHE A 686 21.76 -8.32 20.31
CA PHE A 686 21.51 -8.80 21.65
C PHE A 686 21.20 -7.65 22.61
N ASP A 687 20.05 -7.73 23.24
CA ASP A 687 19.63 -6.86 24.34
C ASP A 687 19.33 -7.72 25.55
N PRO A 688 20.08 -7.54 26.67
CA PRO A 688 19.88 -8.33 27.89
C PRO A 688 18.50 -8.14 28.54
N GLU A 689 17.83 -7.04 28.30
CA GLU A 689 16.50 -6.76 28.84
C GLU A 689 15.38 -7.42 28.01
N THR A 690 15.65 -7.78 26.76
CA THR A 690 14.71 -8.51 25.91
C THR A 690 14.66 -9.98 26.34
N LEU A 691 13.51 -10.45 26.81
CA LEU A 691 13.34 -11.85 27.27
C LEU A 691 13.15 -12.84 26.13
N ALA A 692 12.44 -12.47 25.10
CA ALA A 692 12.16 -13.31 23.95
C ALA A 692 11.88 -12.49 22.72
N SER A 693 12.24 -13.03 21.56
CA SER A 693 11.88 -12.45 20.26
C SER A 693 11.81 -13.52 19.17
N THR A 694 11.29 -13.15 18.03
CA THR A 694 11.25 -14.02 16.85
C THR A 694 11.77 -13.28 15.64
N GLY A 695 12.44 -14.01 14.75
CA GLY A 695 12.88 -13.51 13.46
C GLY A 695 12.44 -14.40 12.32
N PHE A 696 12.60 -13.93 11.11
CA PHE A 696 12.13 -14.60 9.93
C PHE A 696 13.02 -14.31 8.73
N LEU A 697 13.33 -15.31 7.93
CA LEU A 697 13.97 -15.18 6.63
C LEU A 697 13.17 -15.95 5.60
N TYR A 698 12.75 -15.29 4.55
CA TYR A 698 12.16 -15.88 3.36
C TYR A 698 13.16 -15.89 2.21
N GLN A 699 13.27 -17.03 1.55
CA GLN A 699 14.10 -17.22 0.36
C GLN A 699 13.34 -18.10 -0.63
N ASP A 700 13.46 -17.81 -1.91
CA ASP A 700 12.91 -18.67 -2.96
C ASP A 700 13.90 -18.78 -4.14
N ASP A 701 13.47 -19.36 -5.23
CA ASP A 701 14.21 -19.32 -6.49
C ASP A 701 13.85 -18.03 -7.22
N TYR A 702 14.55 -16.97 -6.89
CA TYR A 702 14.29 -15.57 -7.32
C TYR A 702 14.06 -15.38 -8.83
N HIS A 703 14.53 -16.31 -9.66
CA HIS A 703 14.55 -16.21 -11.12
C HIS A 703 13.45 -17.02 -11.80
N LYS A 704 12.77 -17.90 -11.07
CA LYS A 704 11.62 -18.66 -11.56
C LYS A 704 10.33 -17.96 -11.21
N GLY A 705 9.40 -17.91 -12.16
CA GLY A 705 8.08 -17.34 -11.94
C GLY A 705 7.25 -18.07 -10.87
N ASN A 706 5.95 -18.13 -11.02
CA ASN A 706 5.06 -18.74 -10.02
C ASN A 706 5.06 -20.29 -10.02
N GLU A 707 5.86 -20.95 -10.86
CA GLU A 707 6.01 -22.40 -10.80
C GLU A 707 6.70 -22.79 -9.50
N ILE A 708 6.31 -23.95 -8.97
CA ILE A 708 6.68 -24.55 -7.67
C ILE A 708 8.07 -24.08 -7.21
N VAL A 709 8.07 -22.92 -6.62
CA VAL A 709 9.27 -22.29 -6.09
C VAL A 709 9.68 -23.09 -4.88
N THR A 710 10.92 -23.53 -4.86
CA THR A 710 11.48 -24.16 -3.66
C THR A 710 11.64 -23.08 -2.58
N GLU A 711 10.55 -22.80 -1.88
CA GLU A 711 10.55 -21.85 -0.78
C GLU A 711 11.38 -22.38 0.39
N ASN A 712 12.19 -21.52 0.95
CA ASN A 712 12.90 -21.78 2.18
C ASN A 712 12.52 -20.70 3.20
N ILE A 713 11.88 -21.15 4.27
CA ILE A 713 11.54 -20.30 5.39
C ILE A 713 12.39 -20.70 6.57
N GLN A 714 13.14 -19.75 7.10
CA GLN A 714 13.84 -19.94 8.37
C GLN A 714 13.16 -19.07 9.43
N ARG A 715 12.87 -19.68 10.58
CA ARG A 715 12.35 -19.00 11.77
C ARG A 715 13.42 -19.04 12.84
N TYR A 716 13.57 -17.93 13.52
CA TYR A 716 14.48 -17.74 14.63
C TYR A 716 13.67 -17.45 15.88
N THR A 717 13.91 -18.19 16.94
CA THR A 717 13.29 -17.94 18.25
C THR A 717 14.41 -17.70 19.26
N TYR A 718 14.42 -16.51 19.81
CA TYR A 718 15.35 -16.11 20.86
C TYR A 718 14.66 -16.17 22.21
N THR A 719 15.37 -16.70 23.20
CA THR A 719 14.96 -16.72 24.61
C THR A 719 16.16 -16.40 25.50
N ASN A 720 15.98 -15.47 26.43
CA ASN A 720 17.02 -15.03 27.35
C ASN A 720 16.82 -15.59 28.75
N SER A 721 17.93 -15.83 29.46
CA SER A 721 18.00 -16.15 30.87
C SER A 721 19.15 -15.38 31.54
N THR A 722 19.30 -15.45 32.85
CA THR A 722 20.17 -14.56 33.65
C THR A 722 21.65 -14.54 33.22
N LYS A 723 22.19 -15.58 32.60
CA LYS A 723 23.62 -15.69 32.22
C LYS A 723 23.85 -16.28 30.83
N ASN A 724 22.79 -16.59 30.12
CA ASN A 724 22.87 -17.13 28.78
C ASN A 724 21.57 -16.92 28.02
N PHE A 725 21.65 -16.91 26.72
CA PHE A 725 20.49 -16.96 25.86
C PHE A 725 20.58 -18.09 24.84
N GLU A 726 19.46 -18.45 24.27
CA GLU A 726 19.34 -19.45 23.25
C GLU A 726 18.68 -18.89 22.00
N ILE A 727 19.17 -19.27 20.82
CA ILE A 727 18.53 -19.06 19.53
C ILE A 727 18.20 -20.43 18.95
N LEU A 728 16.91 -20.72 18.81
CA LEU A 728 16.42 -21.87 18.06
C LEU A 728 16.21 -21.44 16.61
N ILE A 729 16.78 -22.18 15.68
CA ILE A 729 16.62 -21.99 14.24
C ILE A 729 15.80 -23.16 13.72
N GLU A 730 14.72 -22.86 13.02
CA GLU A 730 13.88 -23.85 12.35
C GLU A 730 13.81 -23.56 10.86
N SER A 731 14.05 -24.53 10.01
CA SER A 731 13.98 -24.43 8.56
C SER A 731 12.94 -25.37 7.99
N MET A 732 12.16 -24.91 7.03
CA MET A 732 11.20 -25.78 6.33
C MET A 732 11.87 -26.72 5.33
N LYS A 733 13.11 -26.46 4.89
CA LYS A 733 13.87 -27.37 4.02
C LYS A 733 14.38 -28.56 4.82
N LYS A 734 14.11 -29.78 4.32
CA LYS A 734 14.60 -31.04 4.90
C LYS A 734 16.10 -31.33 4.64
N LYS A 735 16.76 -30.57 3.75
CA LYS A 735 18.20 -30.68 3.47
C LYS A 735 18.98 -29.88 4.51
N SER A 736 20.19 -30.37 4.87
CA SER A 736 21.14 -29.63 5.71
C SER A 736 21.42 -28.27 5.06
N ILE A 737 21.25 -27.20 5.82
CA ILE A 737 21.51 -25.82 5.39
C ILE A 737 22.56 -25.25 6.33
N GLU A 738 23.47 -24.48 5.78
CA GLU A 738 24.42 -23.66 6.56
C GLU A 738 23.89 -22.24 6.60
N THR A 739 24.02 -21.61 7.75
CA THR A 739 23.69 -20.18 7.92
C THR A 739 24.81 -19.51 8.71
N ASN A 740 25.06 -18.24 8.42
CA ASN A 740 26.07 -17.45 9.09
C ASN A 740 25.40 -16.42 9.99
N PHE A 741 25.92 -16.23 11.19
CA PHE A 741 25.42 -15.26 12.15
C PHE A 741 26.48 -14.21 12.49
N ILE A 742 26.02 -13.00 12.69
CA ILE A 742 26.77 -11.94 13.34
C ILE A 742 25.99 -11.50 14.56
N LEU A 743 26.58 -11.62 15.74
CA LEU A 743 25.98 -11.20 17.00
C LEU A 743 26.57 -9.86 17.39
N TYR A 744 25.72 -8.90 17.67
CA TYR A 744 26.10 -7.60 18.26
C TYR A 744 25.73 -7.61 19.73
N SER A 745 26.70 -7.34 20.60
CA SER A 745 26.53 -7.38 22.06
C SER A 745 27.29 -6.23 22.73
N PRO A 746 26.85 -4.96 22.51
CA PRO A 746 27.55 -3.81 23.10
C PRO A 746 27.36 -3.67 24.62
N LEU A 747 26.33 -4.31 25.19
CA LEU A 747 25.97 -4.20 26.61
C LEU A 747 26.50 -5.34 27.48
N ALA A 748 27.02 -6.41 26.88
CA ALA A 748 27.51 -7.56 27.62
C ALA A 748 28.59 -8.32 26.84
N LYS A 749 29.60 -8.84 27.56
CA LYS A 749 30.69 -9.60 26.96
C LYS A 749 30.26 -11.06 26.76
N ILE A 750 30.37 -11.55 25.53
CA ILE A 750 30.11 -12.98 25.24
C ILE A 750 31.34 -13.81 25.65
N THR A 751 31.13 -14.81 26.49
CA THR A 751 32.22 -15.64 27.06
C THR A 751 32.30 -17.02 26.46
N LYS A 752 31.18 -17.55 25.95
CA LYS A 752 31.12 -18.90 25.35
C LYS A 752 29.97 -19.00 24.39
N ILE A 753 30.18 -19.70 23.29
CA ILE A 753 29.13 -20.08 22.33
C ILE A 753 29.15 -21.59 22.10
N SER A 754 27.98 -22.19 21.99
CA SER A 754 27.84 -23.56 21.51
C SER A 754 26.77 -23.67 20.43
N VAL A 755 26.97 -24.53 19.47
CA VAL A 755 26.02 -24.88 18.41
C VAL A 755 25.71 -26.36 18.52
N ASN A 756 24.42 -26.71 18.64
CA ASN A 756 23.93 -28.07 18.83
C ASN A 756 24.67 -28.84 19.95
N GLY A 757 24.97 -28.11 21.05
CA GLY A 757 25.70 -28.67 22.23
C GLY A 757 27.23 -28.69 22.10
N LYS A 758 27.79 -28.44 20.93
CA LYS A 758 29.25 -28.40 20.72
C LYS A 758 29.76 -26.98 20.88
N LYS A 759 30.81 -26.80 21.71
CA LYS A 759 31.52 -25.49 21.83
C LYS A 759 32.14 -25.14 20.48
N ILE A 760 32.02 -23.92 20.07
CA ILE A 760 32.65 -23.37 18.87
C ILE A 760 33.58 -22.23 19.22
N SER A 761 34.60 -22.01 18.37
CA SER A 761 35.37 -20.77 18.33
C SER A 761 34.57 -19.70 17.61
N PHE A 762 34.80 -18.46 17.94
CA PHE A 762 34.21 -17.29 17.27
C PHE A 762 35.24 -16.18 17.20
N ASP A 763 35.17 -15.40 16.12
CA ASP A 763 35.98 -14.20 15.96
C ASP A 763 35.24 -13.02 16.63
N THR A 764 35.99 -12.14 17.25
CA THR A 764 35.42 -10.96 17.91
C THR A 764 36.12 -9.68 17.46
N ASP A 765 35.37 -8.68 17.16
CA ASP A 765 35.82 -7.34 16.88
C ASP A 765 34.78 -6.34 17.45
N ASN A 766 35.21 -5.48 18.40
CA ASN A 766 34.37 -4.41 18.99
C ASN A 766 32.90 -4.80 19.20
N PHE A 767 32.61 -5.70 20.15
CA PHE A 767 31.23 -6.17 20.48
C PHE A 767 30.54 -6.98 19.37
N THR A 768 31.23 -7.29 18.28
CA THR A 768 30.72 -8.07 17.15
C THR A 768 31.30 -9.46 17.22
N TYR A 769 30.46 -10.50 17.14
CA TYR A 769 30.85 -11.91 17.24
C TYR A 769 30.36 -12.65 15.99
N SER A 770 31.31 -13.15 15.21
CA SER A 770 31.02 -13.86 13.95
C SER A 770 30.98 -15.37 14.16
N LEU A 771 29.89 -15.98 13.70
CA LEU A 771 29.67 -17.42 13.70
C LEU A 771 29.48 -17.89 12.27
N SER A 772 30.43 -18.62 11.73
CA SER A 772 30.34 -19.18 10.38
C SER A 772 29.85 -20.63 10.41
N ASN A 773 29.15 -21.03 9.34
CA ASN A 773 28.78 -22.41 9.07
C ASN A 773 27.91 -23.08 10.17
N VAL A 774 26.94 -22.35 10.71
CA VAL A 774 25.97 -22.93 11.63
C VAL A 774 25.10 -23.93 10.87
N LYS A 775 25.36 -25.25 11.10
CA LYS A 775 24.65 -26.33 10.41
C LYS A 775 23.29 -26.57 11.01
N ILE A 776 22.26 -26.43 10.20
CA ILE A 776 20.88 -26.82 10.53
C ILE A 776 20.73 -28.30 10.15
N GLN A 777 20.60 -29.16 11.14
CA GLN A 777 20.44 -30.61 10.98
C GLN A 777 19.00 -31.02 11.29
N ASN A 778 18.40 -31.89 10.47
CA ASN A 778 17.02 -32.30 10.67
C ASN A 778 16.03 -31.14 10.88
N THR A 779 16.16 -30.07 10.08
CA THR A 779 15.35 -28.88 10.12
C THR A 779 15.54 -27.94 11.32
N LYS A 780 16.44 -28.24 12.23
CA LYS A 780 16.66 -27.46 13.45
C LYS A 780 18.15 -27.27 13.76
N ALA A 781 18.48 -26.13 14.34
CA ALA A 781 19.75 -25.86 15.02
C ALA A 781 19.50 -25.03 16.27
N LYS A 782 20.38 -25.17 17.24
CA LYS A 782 20.32 -24.43 18.49
C LYS A 782 21.66 -23.79 18.77
N ILE A 783 21.66 -22.46 18.91
CA ILE A 783 22.81 -21.68 19.37
C ILE A 783 22.55 -21.33 20.83
N LYS A 784 23.51 -21.61 21.70
CA LYS A 784 23.48 -21.18 23.09
C LYS A 784 24.70 -20.32 23.37
N VAL A 785 24.47 -19.15 23.97
CA VAL A 785 25.46 -18.11 24.19
C VAL A 785 25.48 -17.77 25.68
N TRP A 786 26.66 -17.74 26.29
CA TRP A 786 26.88 -17.27 27.67
C TRP A 786 27.52 -15.90 27.63
N TYR A 787 27.08 -15.02 28.52
CA TYR A 787 27.54 -13.65 28.62
C TYR A 787 27.75 -13.20 30.05
N GLU A 788 28.54 -12.14 30.20
CA GLU A 788 28.81 -11.41 31.45
C GLU A 788 28.63 -9.91 31.18
N TYR A 789 28.14 -9.19 32.19
CA TYR A 789 27.98 -7.71 32.14
C TYR A 789 29.29 -6.97 32.32
#